data_9c71c41ae7ff8b190f44e82225391f64
#
_entry.id   9c71c41ae7ff8b190f44e82225391f64
#
_cell.length_a   1.000
_cell.length_b   1.000
_cell.length_c   1.000
_cell.angle_alpha   90.00
_cell.angle_beta   90.00
_cell.angle_gamma   90.00
#
_symmetry.space_group_name_H-M   'P 1'
#
loop_
_entity.id
_entity.type
_entity.pdbx_description
1 polymer ?
#
loop_
_entity_poly.entity_id
_entity_poly.type
_entity_poly.pdbx_seq_one_letter_code
_entity_poly.pdbx_strand_id
1 'polypeptide(L)'
;MNTRYYMVIIKGEIKTSEIMSCGYNRNTQKWDVKFNNGKTYSYAYLNVEKLTDPEVLNPNMYRISREGREFFDVNAIYVFRSGRESYWHICFGDGSERDYRRNDLHIIESCLAQSQSSNVFEYIKQIAGLSNLKNEETGEKLLSKKFAKISFVGSDVALAKYLNPSSLQGKRTEREYIPIFPFGCNNSQYKAVKNAMENQISVIQGPPGTGKTQTILNIIANILMQGKTVQIVSNNNSATENVYEKLSSPKYNLGFVAATLGSSKNKKLFVEHQDAAYPDFSSWKTQEDPSVLQKGIADQSSQLKSVFDKQEKLACLRQELSQLVTEQEYFNQYVKESDVHIDSIKFKKKLSSKQWMVLWQECQLISEEKTAIGFWFKIKALFKYGVTDWSIYKQDISKIITTFQAMYYRAKQAELSAEIADIEKYSNSVNKNLLEDLCKQSMVVLKDKLARKYEGNSSRKTFSEDNLWKEPYDVMAEYPVILSTTFSSRNSLNSDVVYDYLIMDEASQVDIATGALALSCARNVVIVGDTKQLPNVVTDDIKAKAKAIFDSFNVSEGYQYTNSFLQSILDVMPNVTQTLLREHYRCHPKIINFCNQKFYRGELIIMTTDKGEEDVLSVVKTVAGNHERNHYSQRQIDVIKNEIIPKYVSNPEETGIIAPYKNQVEALSKEITDIDAATVHKFQGKEKENIIISTVDDEISDFADDPYLINVALSRAKKKLMLVVTGNEQSKERNITDLIDYIQYNNFEVTESKIYSIFDYLYKQYTEERRVYLQKHKKVSEYDSENLMYSLIEDIISANKYSSLDVVCHFPLNMLIKNPELLNEQECQYAMNPATHLDFLIYNRIGKKPVLAIEVDGYEYHKEDTVQASRDLLKNHIMELYEIPLLRFMTNGSGEREKIVEMLDKFV
;
A
#
# COMPACT_ATOMS: atom_id res chain seq x y z
N MET A 1 -54.15 12.13 -36.53
CA MET A 1 -54.41 11.67 -35.15
C MET A 1 -53.21 12.10 -34.31
N ASN A 2 -53.35 12.44 -33.01
CA ASN A 2 -52.21 12.86 -32.23
C ASN A 2 -51.38 11.63 -31.78
N THR A 3 -50.21 11.46 -32.33
CA THR A 3 -49.29 10.35 -32.10
C THR A 3 -48.77 10.27 -30.66
N ARG A 4 -48.83 11.37 -29.92
CA ARG A 4 -48.40 11.47 -28.51
C ARG A 4 -49.41 10.96 -27.51
N TYR A 5 -50.68 10.84 -27.91
CA TYR A 5 -51.76 10.36 -27.06
C TYR A 5 -52.34 9.02 -27.47
N TYR A 6 -52.16 8.64 -28.72
CA TYR A 6 -52.77 7.44 -29.28
C TYR A 6 -51.78 6.67 -30.14
N MET A 7 -51.83 5.36 -30.02
CA MET A 7 -51.18 4.46 -30.95
C MET A 7 -52.20 3.48 -31.54
N VAL A 8 -52.18 3.34 -32.85
CA VAL A 8 -53.09 2.45 -33.56
C VAL A 8 -52.34 1.38 -34.31
N ILE A 9 -52.62 0.14 -33.99
CA ILE A 9 -52.02 -1.06 -34.58
C ILE A 9 -53.08 -1.77 -35.38
N ILE A 10 -52.83 -2.01 -36.68
CA ILE A 10 -53.74 -2.71 -37.57
C ILE A 10 -53.07 -3.98 -38.07
N LYS A 11 -53.65 -5.15 -37.78
CA LYS A 11 -53.10 -6.48 -38.14
C LYS A 11 -51.62 -6.64 -37.75
N GLY A 12 -51.27 -6.11 -36.57
CA GLY A 12 -49.91 -6.16 -36.01
C GLY A 12 -48.96 -5.10 -36.54
N GLU A 13 -49.33 -4.21 -37.44
CA GLU A 13 -48.50 -3.10 -37.93
C GLU A 13 -48.91 -1.76 -37.28
N ILE A 14 -47.96 -0.98 -36.90
CA ILE A 14 -48.20 0.39 -36.34
C ILE A 14 -48.55 1.29 -37.54
N LYS A 15 -49.73 1.92 -37.49
CA LYS A 15 -50.25 2.75 -38.57
C LYS A 15 -50.70 4.16 -38.11
N THR A 16 -50.32 4.56 -36.89
CA THR A 16 -50.80 5.81 -36.25
C THR A 16 -50.57 7.02 -37.13
N SER A 17 -49.36 7.18 -37.68
CA SER A 17 -48.98 8.32 -38.54
C SER A 17 -49.73 8.42 -39.86
N GLU A 18 -50.29 7.29 -40.33
CA GLU A 18 -51.06 7.22 -41.56
C GLU A 18 -52.57 7.51 -41.35
N ILE A 19 -53.02 7.60 -40.09
CA ILE A 19 -54.44 7.62 -39.70
C ILE A 19 -54.88 9.02 -39.28
N MET A 20 -55.99 9.50 -39.86
CA MET A 20 -56.65 10.73 -39.47
C MET A 20 -57.58 10.54 -38.24
N SER A 21 -58.33 9.43 -38.22
CA SER A 21 -59.18 9.06 -37.11
C SER A 21 -59.44 7.57 -37.03
N CYS A 22 -59.60 7.04 -35.82
CA CYS A 22 -59.90 5.65 -35.50
C CYS A 22 -60.93 5.58 -34.39
N GLY A 23 -62.11 5.01 -34.68
CA GLY A 23 -63.22 4.87 -33.73
C GLY A 23 -63.89 3.50 -33.83
N TYR A 24 -64.35 2.95 -32.69
CA TYR A 24 -65.07 1.71 -32.65
C TYR A 24 -66.54 2.01 -32.82
N ASN A 25 -67.14 1.46 -33.86
CA ASN A 25 -68.54 1.60 -34.18
C ASN A 25 -69.33 0.47 -33.48
N ARG A 26 -70.05 0.79 -32.50
CA ARG A 26 -70.85 -0.16 -31.66
C ARG A 26 -71.97 -0.85 -32.47
N ASN A 27 -72.48 -0.17 -33.49
CA ASN A 27 -73.58 -0.73 -34.31
C ASN A 27 -73.13 -1.83 -35.27
N THR A 28 -71.93 -1.61 -35.84
CA THR A 28 -71.34 -2.58 -36.82
C THR A 28 -70.35 -3.55 -36.16
N GLN A 29 -70.00 -3.35 -34.88
CA GLN A 29 -69.03 -4.11 -34.15
C GLN A 29 -67.63 -4.12 -34.85
N LYS A 30 -67.31 -3.05 -35.57
CA LYS A 30 -66.05 -2.88 -36.30
C LYS A 30 -65.36 -1.59 -35.95
N TRP A 31 -64.07 -1.58 -36.18
CA TRP A 31 -63.28 -0.35 -36.13
C TRP A 31 -63.35 0.40 -37.45
N ASP A 32 -63.81 1.64 -37.46
CA ASP A 32 -63.80 2.52 -38.63
C ASP A 32 -62.51 3.38 -38.56
N VAL A 33 -61.61 3.16 -39.51
CA VAL A 33 -60.29 3.81 -39.56
C VAL A 33 -60.24 4.70 -40.80
N LYS A 34 -60.11 5.99 -40.61
CA LYS A 34 -59.95 6.96 -41.68
C LYS A 34 -58.45 7.29 -41.82
N PHE A 35 -57.92 7.01 -42.97
CA PHE A 35 -56.49 7.31 -43.34
C PHE A 35 -56.34 8.75 -43.84
N ASN A 36 -55.12 9.27 -43.78
CA ASN A 36 -54.78 10.63 -44.25
C ASN A 36 -55.07 10.85 -45.75
N ASN A 37 -55.16 9.79 -46.55
CA ASN A 37 -55.58 9.82 -47.96
C ASN A 37 -57.08 10.00 -48.18
N GLY A 38 -57.82 10.21 -47.07
CA GLY A 38 -59.28 10.41 -47.06
C GLY A 38 -60.11 9.12 -47.12
N LYS A 39 -59.52 7.94 -47.35
CA LYS A 39 -60.25 6.67 -47.38
C LYS A 39 -60.53 6.12 -46.00
N THR A 40 -61.75 5.57 -45.82
CA THR A 40 -62.16 4.93 -44.57
C THR A 40 -62.31 3.42 -44.80
N TYR A 41 -61.70 2.65 -43.86
CA TYR A 41 -61.79 1.18 -43.87
C TYR A 41 -62.39 0.69 -42.56
N SER A 42 -63.22 -0.33 -42.62
CA SER A 42 -63.84 -0.98 -41.45
C SER A 42 -63.13 -2.32 -41.22
N TYR A 43 -62.51 -2.45 -40.06
CA TYR A 43 -61.72 -3.64 -39.62
C TYR A 43 -62.54 -4.43 -38.58
N ALA A 44 -62.37 -5.74 -38.54
CA ALA A 44 -62.89 -6.56 -37.45
C ALA A 44 -62.22 -6.18 -36.14
N TYR A 45 -62.96 -6.36 -35.02
CA TYR A 45 -62.51 -5.95 -33.68
C TYR A 45 -61.07 -6.43 -33.32
N LEU A 46 -60.79 -7.70 -33.64
CA LEU A 46 -59.49 -8.32 -33.36
C LEU A 46 -58.33 -7.83 -34.26
N ASN A 47 -58.61 -7.09 -35.30
CA ASN A 47 -57.58 -6.62 -36.25
C ASN A 47 -57.09 -5.21 -35.99
N VAL A 48 -57.69 -4.50 -35.03
CA VAL A 48 -57.29 -3.13 -34.67
C VAL A 48 -57.17 -3.01 -33.14
N GLU A 49 -56.06 -2.50 -32.75
CA GLU A 49 -55.79 -2.15 -31.36
C GLU A 49 -55.51 -0.65 -31.28
N LYS A 50 -56.26 0.04 -30.46
CA LYS A 50 -56.06 1.47 -30.18
C LYS A 50 -55.59 1.63 -28.75
N LEU A 51 -54.34 2.00 -28.57
CA LEU A 51 -53.73 2.25 -27.27
C LEU A 51 -53.83 3.74 -26.91
N THR A 52 -54.08 4.01 -25.63
CA THR A 52 -54.24 5.37 -25.05
C THR A 52 -53.38 5.45 -23.81
N ASP A 53 -53.22 6.68 -23.30
CA ASP A 53 -52.57 6.94 -22.01
C ASP A 53 -51.16 6.39 -21.92
N PRO A 54 -50.24 6.84 -22.81
CA PRO A 54 -48.86 6.37 -22.77
C PRO A 54 -48.14 6.82 -21.49
N GLU A 55 -47.24 5.99 -21.02
CA GLU A 55 -46.24 6.36 -20.05
C GLU A 55 -45.23 7.32 -20.70
N VAL A 56 -45.05 8.50 -20.13
CA VAL A 56 -44.09 9.51 -20.63
C VAL A 56 -42.75 9.31 -19.88
N LEU A 57 -41.71 8.98 -20.62
CA LEU A 57 -40.38 8.76 -20.07
C LEU A 57 -39.48 10.00 -20.26
N ASN A 58 -38.60 10.25 -19.31
CA ASN A 58 -37.57 11.28 -19.43
C ASN A 58 -36.46 10.81 -20.40
N PRO A 59 -36.27 11.43 -21.57
CA PRO A 59 -35.29 10.98 -22.54
C PRO A 59 -33.84 10.92 -22.00
N ASN A 60 -33.51 11.80 -21.08
CA ASN A 60 -32.15 11.84 -20.49
C ASN A 60 -31.82 10.59 -19.65
N MET A 61 -32.82 9.78 -19.31
CA MET A 61 -32.65 8.56 -18.54
C MET A 61 -32.52 7.30 -19.41
N TYR A 62 -32.52 7.46 -20.73
CA TYR A 62 -32.48 6.33 -21.67
C TYR A 62 -31.48 6.57 -22.80
N ARG A 63 -30.65 5.57 -23.10
CA ARG A 63 -29.91 5.46 -24.36
C ARG A 63 -30.55 4.38 -25.21
N ILE A 64 -30.91 4.75 -26.42
CA ILE A 64 -31.69 3.90 -27.32
C ILE A 64 -30.87 3.69 -28.59
N SER A 65 -30.72 2.45 -29.03
CA SER A 65 -30.13 2.13 -30.31
C SER A 65 -30.93 1.08 -31.08
N ARG A 66 -30.79 1.09 -32.40
CA ARG A 66 -31.35 0.10 -33.30
C ARG A 66 -30.29 -0.37 -34.30
N GLU A 67 -30.10 -1.65 -34.45
CA GLU A 67 -29.14 -2.25 -35.40
C GLU A 67 -27.70 -1.66 -35.20
N GLY A 68 -27.32 -1.39 -33.95
CA GLY A 68 -26.01 -0.84 -33.61
C GLY A 68 -25.85 0.69 -33.80
N ARG A 69 -26.91 1.40 -34.25
CA ARG A 69 -26.93 2.86 -34.40
C ARG A 69 -27.66 3.49 -33.24
N GLU A 70 -26.99 4.35 -32.48
CA GLU A 70 -27.56 5.11 -31.36
C GLU A 70 -28.41 6.26 -31.87
N PHE A 71 -29.57 6.52 -31.17
CA PHE A 71 -30.42 7.66 -31.42
C PHE A 71 -29.91 8.89 -30.66
N PHE A 72 -29.68 9.95 -31.40
CA PHE A 72 -29.26 11.23 -30.86
C PHE A 72 -30.42 12.22 -30.86
N ASP A 73 -30.33 13.22 -29.97
CA ASP A 73 -31.26 14.34 -29.88
C ASP A 73 -32.73 13.90 -29.69
N VAL A 74 -32.95 12.94 -28.76
CA VAL A 74 -34.28 12.48 -28.38
C VAL A 74 -34.92 13.47 -27.42
N ASN A 75 -36.04 14.11 -27.81
CA ASN A 75 -36.74 15.13 -27.04
C ASN A 75 -37.86 14.58 -26.15
N ALA A 76 -38.56 13.54 -26.61
CA ALA A 76 -39.64 12.91 -25.83
C ALA A 76 -39.79 11.42 -26.20
N ILE A 77 -40.19 10.65 -25.19
CA ILE A 77 -40.46 9.20 -25.35
C ILE A 77 -41.82 8.91 -24.73
N TYR A 78 -42.71 8.28 -25.53
CA TYR A 78 -44.03 7.82 -25.11
C TYR A 78 -44.10 6.32 -25.27
N VAL A 79 -44.40 5.59 -24.19
CA VAL A 79 -44.48 4.14 -24.18
C VAL A 79 -45.94 3.68 -24.05
N PHE A 80 -46.42 3.01 -25.07
CA PHE A 80 -47.75 2.41 -25.09
C PHE A 80 -47.67 0.93 -24.76
N ARG A 81 -48.52 0.41 -23.88
CA ARG A 81 -48.48 -0.99 -23.44
C ARG A 81 -49.73 -1.75 -23.93
N SER A 82 -49.51 -2.94 -24.46
CA SER A 82 -50.55 -3.88 -24.83
C SER A 82 -50.18 -5.28 -24.34
N GLY A 83 -50.81 -5.71 -23.25
CA GLY A 83 -50.48 -7.02 -22.65
C GLY A 83 -49.03 -7.16 -22.27
N ARG A 84 -48.28 -8.03 -22.95
CA ARG A 84 -46.85 -8.24 -22.76
C ARG A 84 -45.97 -7.43 -23.74
N GLU A 85 -46.61 -6.80 -24.75
CA GLU A 85 -45.88 -6.00 -25.74
C GLU A 85 -45.88 -4.52 -25.33
N SER A 86 -44.81 -3.81 -25.70
CA SER A 86 -44.75 -2.35 -25.56
C SER A 86 -44.20 -1.74 -26.86
N TYR A 87 -44.76 -0.56 -27.16
CA TYR A 87 -44.46 0.23 -28.31
C TYR A 87 -43.95 1.59 -27.91
N TRP A 88 -42.87 2.03 -28.56
CA TRP A 88 -42.16 3.24 -28.22
C TRP A 88 -42.32 4.29 -29.30
N HIS A 89 -42.96 5.40 -28.98
CA HIS A 89 -43.07 6.56 -29.86
C HIS A 89 -41.99 7.55 -29.44
N ILE A 90 -41.01 7.83 -30.31
CA ILE A 90 -39.84 8.62 -30.06
C ILE A 90 -39.88 9.90 -30.88
N CYS A 91 -39.81 11.05 -30.25
CA CYS A 91 -39.72 12.36 -30.87
C CYS A 91 -38.26 12.87 -30.82
N PHE A 92 -37.75 13.33 -31.95
CA PHE A 92 -36.41 13.83 -32.12
C PHE A 92 -36.39 15.37 -32.16
N GLY A 93 -35.20 16.00 -31.91
CA GLY A 93 -35.01 17.43 -31.90
C GLY A 93 -35.21 18.10 -33.29
N ASP A 94 -35.02 17.36 -34.34
CA ASP A 94 -35.29 17.80 -35.72
C ASP A 94 -36.79 17.83 -36.07
N GLY A 95 -37.66 17.50 -35.07
CA GLY A 95 -39.10 17.43 -35.23
C GLY A 95 -39.61 16.12 -35.85
N SER A 96 -38.76 15.18 -36.20
CA SER A 96 -39.20 13.87 -36.66
C SER A 96 -39.74 13.01 -35.48
N GLU A 97 -40.74 12.18 -35.77
CA GLU A 97 -41.35 11.24 -34.84
C GLU A 97 -41.35 9.86 -35.48
N ARG A 98 -41.00 8.82 -34.66
CA ARG A 98 -40.93 7.44 -35.19
C ARG A 98 -41.46 6.46 -34.11
N ASP A 99 -42.12 5.43 -34.60
CA ASP A 99 -42.70 4.35 -33.80
C ASP A 99 -41.88 3.07 -33.93
N TYR A 100 -41.66 2.42 -32.78
CA TYR A 100 -40.89 1.16 -32.70
C TYR A 100 -41.56 0.14 -31.81
N ARG A 101 -41.36 -1.14 -32.05
CA ARG A 101 -41.61 -2.19 -31.05
C ARG A 101 -40.43 -2.22 -30.07
N ARG A 102 -40.69 -2.52 -28.83
CA ARG A 102 -39.66 -2.66 -27.81
C ARG A 102 -38.54 -3.62 -28.20
N ASN A 103 -38.92 -4.74 -28.84
CA ASN A 103 -37.97 -5.78 -29.24
C ASN A 103 -37.04 -5.37 -30.40
N ASP A 104 -37.37 -4.33 -31.15
CA ASP A 104 -36.54 -3.79 -32.24
C ASP A 104 -35.46 -2.80 -31.71
N LEU A 105 -35.55 -2.45 -30.42
CA LEU A 105 -34.72 -1.46 -29.79
C LEU A 105 -33.82 -2.09 -28.72
N HIS A 106 -32.57 -1.71 -28.73
CA HIS A 106 -31.66 -1.93 -27.61
C HIS A 106 -31.69 -0.68 -26.72
N ILE A 107 -32.19 -0.84 -25.50
CA ILE A 107 -32.42 0.27 -24.55
C ILE A 107 -31.61 0.04 -23.29
N ILE A 108 -30.80 1.01 -22.94
CA ILE A 108 -30.07 1.09 -21.67
C ILE A 108 -30.72 2.17 -20.83
N GLU A 109 -31.24 1.81 -19.67
CA GLU A 109 -31.79 2.73 -18.70
C GLU A 109 -30.72 3.23 -17.74
N SER A 110 -30.78 4.51 -17.39
CA SER A 110 -29.92 5.07 -16.33
C SER A 110 -30.36 4.57 -14.96
N CYS A 111 -29.41 4.08 -14.17
CA CYS A 111 -29.70 3.73 -12.77
C CYS A 111 -30.15 4.94 -11.93
N LEU A 112 -29.86 6.17 -12.36
CA LEU A 112 -30.26 7.40 -11.70
C LEU A 112 -31.79 7.64 -11.77
N ALA A 113 -32.52 6.88 -12.57
CA ALA A 113 -33.98 6.86 -12.53
C ALA A 113 -34.53 6.26 -11.22
N GLN A 114 -33.74 5.45 -10.51
CA GLN A 114 -34.10 4.86 -9.21
C GLN A 114 -33.72 5.82 -8.07
N SER A 115 -34.66 6.06 -7.16
CA SER A 115 -34.49 7.02 -6.05
C SER A 115 -33.27 6.71 -5.16
N GLN A 116 -33.01 5.43 -4.88
CA GLN A 116 -31.87 5.01 -4.07
C GLN A 116 -30.54 5.36 -4.74
N SER A 117 -30.38 4.97 -6.01
CA SER A 117 -29.15 5.28 -6.79
C SER A 117 -28.95 6.79 -6.95
N SER A 118 -30.02 7.51 -7.20
CA SER A 118 -29.98 8.98 -7.33
C SER A 118 -29.56 9.65 -6.03
N ASN A 119 -30.07 9.21 -4.87
CA ASN A 119 -29.72 9.76 -3.56
C ASN A 119 -28.23 9.54 -3.25
N VAL A 120 -27.71 8.33 -3.44
CA VAL A 120 -26.28 8.03 -3.24
C VAL A 120 -25.41 8.82 -4.23
N PHE A 121 -25.85 8.96 -5.48
CA PHE A 121 -25.11 9.74 -6.48
C PHE A 121 -25.02 11.23 -6.12
N GLU A 122 -26.11 11.85 -5.68
CA GLU A 122 -26.11 13.25 -5.26
C GLU A 122 -25.27 13.46 -3.99
N TYR A 123 -25.27 12.50 -3.05
CA TYR A 123 -24.34 12.48 -1.93
C TYR A 123 -22.87 12.48 -2.41
N ILE A 124 -22.51 11.55 -3.31
CA ILE A 124 -21.13 11.46 -3.84
C ILE A 124 -20.75 12.75 -4.57
N LYS A 125 -21.66 13.36 -5.31
CA LYS A 125 -21.46 14.64 -6.00
C LYS A 125 -21.18 15.78 -5.02
N GLN A 126 -21.84 15.79 -3.85
CA GLN A 126 -21.58 16.80 -2.81
C GLN A 126 -20.21 16.58 -2.14
N ILE A 127 -19.87 15.35 -1.77
CA ILE A 127 -18.54 15.08 -1.20
C ILE A 127 -17.39 15.29 -2.20
N ALA A 128 -17.64 15.18 -3.51
CA ALA A 128 -16.68 15.57 -4.53
C ALA A 128 -16.27 17.05 -4.43
N GLY A 129 -17.16 17.89 -3.89
CA GLY A 129 -16.87 19.29 -3.55
C GLY A 129 -15.89 19.48 -2.39
N LEU A 130 -15.55 18.45 -1.61
CA LEU A 130 -14.56 18.51 -0.54
C LEU A 130 -13.13 18.33 -1.04
N SER A 131 -12.94 17.79 -2.24
CA SER A 131 -11.62 17.57 -2.83
C SER A 131 -10.80 18.86 -2.88
N ASN A 132 -9.51 18.77 -2.54
CA ASN A 132 -8.55 19.87 -2.59
C ASN A 132 -8.03 20.16 -4.00
N LEU A 133 -8.38 19.31 -4.99
CA LEU A 133 -7.98 19.50 -6.39
C LEU A 133 -8.74 20.68 -7.00
N LYS A 134 -8.04 21.79 -7.17
CA LYS A 134 -8.57 23.04 -7.74
C LYS A 134 -7.81 23.40 -9.02
N ASN A 135 -8.50 24.11 -9.91
CA ASN A 135 -7.82 24.81 -11.00
C ASN A 135 -7.08 26.01 -10.40
N GLU A 136 -5.77 26.13 -10.69
CA GLU A 136 -4.92 27.18 -10.11
C GLU A 136 -5.36 28.59 -10.55
N GLU A 137 -5.88 28.73 -11.78
CA GLU A 137 -6.31 30.03 -12.36
C GLU A 137 -7.72 30.43 -11.90
N THR A 138 -8.66 29.49 -11.87
CA THR A 138 -10.08 29.80 -11.61
C THR A 138 -10.53 29.51 -10.19
N GLY A 139 -9.73 28.76 -9.40
CA GLY A 139 -10.10 28.28 -8.07
C GLY A 139 -11.21 27.21 -8.06
N GLU A 140 -11.69 26.80 -9.23
CA GLU A 140 -12.81 25.87 -9.41
C GLU A 140 -12.43 24.45 -8.99
N LYS A 141 -13.30 23.75 -8.26
CA LYS A 141 -13.08 22.39 -7.81
C LYS A 141 -13.24 21.38 -8.95
N LEU A 142 -12.13 20.81 -9.38
CA LEU A 142 -12.08 20.00 -10.58
C LEU A 142 -12.93 18.71 -10.51
N LEU A 143 -12.97 18.03 -9.36
CA LEU A 143 -13.74 16.80 -9.19
C LEU A 143 -15.26 17.08 -9.23
N SER A 144 -15.71 18.14 -8.57
CA SER A 144 -17.10 18.58 -8.59
C SER A 144 -17.57 18.90 -10.02
N LYS A 145 -16.73 19.59 -10.81
CA LYS A 145 -17.01 19.88 -12.22
C LYS A 145 -17.19 18.63 -13.08
N LYS A 146 -16.42 17.58 -12.79
CA LYS A 146 -16.55 16.30 -13.50
C LYS A 146 -17.87 15.61 -13.19
N PHE A 147 -18.27 15.58 -11.91
CA PHE A 147 -19.58 15.02 -11.52
C PHE A 147 -20.76 15.81 -12.09
N ALA A 148 -20.66 17.12 -12.19
CA ALA A 148 -21.71 17.95 -12.78
C ALA A 148 -22.02 17.61 -14.25
N LYS A 149 -21.05 17.01 -14.97
CA LYS A 149 -21.21 16.58 -16.36
C LYS A 149 -21.83 15.18 -16.49
N ILE A 150 -22.03 14.45 -15.39
CA ILE A 150 -22.60 13.10 -15.43
C ILE A 150 -24.11 13.21 -15.27
N SER A 151 -24.85 13.12 -16.35
CA SER A 151 -26.33 13.11 -16.37
C SER A 151 -26.89 11.71 -16.58
N PHE A 152 -26.09 10.78 -17.04
CA PHE A 152 -26.48 9.41 -17.35
C PHE A 152 -25.47 8.41 -16.80
N VAL A 153 -25.98 7.36 -16.13
CA VAL A 153 -25.18 6.22 -15.65
C VAL A 153 -25.91 4.94 -16.09
N GLY A 154 -25.38 4.26 -17.08
CA GLY A 154 -25.99 3.02 -17.58
C GLY A 154 -26.10 1.95 -16.49
N SER A 155 -27.18 1.19 -16.49
CA SER A 155 -27.39 0.09 -15.53
C SER A 155 -26.38 -1.06 -15.66
N ASP A 156 -25.65 -1.12 -16.76
CA ASP A 156 -24.62 -2.11 -17.08
C ASP A 156 -23.21 -1.73 -16.59
N VAL A 157 -22.97 -0.46 -16.19
CA VAL A 157 -21.67 -0.03 -15.69
C VAL A 157 -21.51 -0.33 -14.19
N ALA A 158 -20.27 -0.48 -13.75
CA ALA A 158 -19.94 -0.84 -12.38
C ALA A 158 -20.42 0.20 -11.35
N LEU A 159 -20.44 1.50 -11.69
CA LEU A 159 -20.98 2.55 -10.83
C LEU A 159 -22.45 2.27 -10.44
N ALA A 160 -23.29 1.79 -11.37
CA ALA A 160 -24.70 1.49 -11.06
C ALA A 160 -24.82 0.43 -9.94
N LYS A 161 -23.89 -0.52 -9.89
CA LYS A 161 -23.86 -1.55 -8.84
C LYS A 161 -23.36 -0.98 -7.51
N TYR A 162 -22.43 -0.04 -7.54
CA TYR A 162 -21.99 0.66 -6.35
C TYR A 162 -23.05 1.56 -5.76
N LEU A 163 -23.84 2.26 -6.60
CA LEU A 163 -24.95 3.10 -6.16
C LEU A 163 -26.15 2.30 -5.63
N ASN A 164 -26.35 1.07 -6.12
CA ASN A 164 -27.38 0.14 -5.67
C ASN A 164 -26.81 -1.28 -5.57
N PRO A 165 -26.20 -1.66 -4.45
CA PRO A 165 -25.55 -2.95 -4.26
C PRO A 165 -26.48 -4.16 -4.41
N SER A 166 -27.76 -4.00 -4.10
CA SER A 166 -28.77 -5.07 -4.27
C SER A 166 -28.98 -5.50 -5.73
N SER A 167 -28.55 -4.65 -6.68
CA SER A 167 -28.59 -4.95 -8.10
C SER A 167 -27.42 -5.79 -8.62
N LEU A 168 -26.43 -6.09 -7.75
CA LEU A 168 -25.29 -6.94 -8.11
C LEU A 168 -25.78 -8.39 -8.25
N GLN A 169 -25.71 -8.92 -9.46
CA GLN A 169 -25.99 -10.34 -9.70
C GLN A 169 -24.77 -11.18 -9.35
N GLY A 170 -24.97 -12.46 -8.98
CA GLY A 170 -23.90 -13.43 -8.76
C GLY A 170 -23.05 -13.69 -10.02
N LYS A 171 -22.33 -14.82 -10.04
CA LYS A 171 -21.44 -15.20 -11.15
C LYS A 171 -22.09 -14.96 -12.52
N ARG A 172 -21.33 -14.29 -13.40
CA ARG A 172 -21.80 -13.83 -14.72
C ARG A 172 -21.95 -14.94 -15.76
N THR A 173 -21.23 -16.06 -15.56
CA THR A 173 -21.17 -17.15 -16.54
C THR A 173 -21.40 -18.49 -15.87
N GLU A 174 -22.28 -19.33 -16.44
CA GLU A 174 -22.47 -20.72 -16.06
C GLU A 174 -21.30 -21.61 -16.53
N ARG A 175 -20.52 -21.17 -17.52
CA ARG A 175 -19.34 -21.91 -18.00
C ARG A 175 -18.10 -21.48 -17.22
N GLU A 176 -17.36 -22.48 -16.76
CA GLU A 176 -16.07 -22.27 -16.08
C GLU A 176 -15.09 -21.58 -17.02
N TYR A 177 -14.56 -20.42 -16.58
CA TYR A 177 -13.53 -19.68 -17.31
C TYR A 177 -12.15 -20.30 -17.05
N ILE A 178 -11.42 -20.60 -18.13
CA ILE A 178 -10.06 -21.13 -18.06
C ILE A 178 -9.10 -19.97 -18.35
N PRO A 179 -8.43 -19.42 -17.32
CA PRO A 179 -7.51 -18.31 -17.52
C PRO A 179 -6.15 -18.74 -18.07
N ILE A 180 -5.48 -17.84 -18.79
CA ILE A 180 -4.07 -17.96 -19.18
C ILE A 180 -3.18 -17.19 -18.22
N PHE A 181 -1.91 -17.63 -18.09
CA PHE A 181 -0.94 -17.05 -17.15
C PHE A 181 0.42 -16.77 -17.80
N PRO A 182 0.50 -15.86 -18.79
CA PRO A 182 1.75 -15.57 -19.48
C PRO A 182 2.84 -14.96 -18.60
N PHE A 183 2.46 -14.38 -17.45
CA PHE A 183 3.37 -13.74 -16.50
C PHE A 183 3.68 -14.59 -15.26
N GLY A 184 3.22 -15.85 -15.23
CA GLY A 184 3.33 -16.73 -14.08
C GLY A 184 2.24 -16.50 -13.05
N CYS A 185 2.03 -17.47 -12.17
CA CYS A 185 1.05 -17.35 -11.09
C CYS A 185 1.40 -18.26 -9.92
N ASN A 186 0.75 -18.00 -8.80
CA ASN A 186 0.60 -18.91 -7.66
C ASN A 186 -0.88 -19.23 -7.44
N ASN A 187 -1.21 -19.96 -6.38
CA ASN A 187 -2.57 -20.42 -6.11
C ASN A 187 -3.56 -19.26 -5.90
N SER A 188 -3.18 -18.27 -5.05
CA SER A 188 -4.07 -17.13 -4.78
C SER A 188 -4.21 -16.21 -6.01
N GLN A 189 -3.16 -16.01 -6.78
CA GLN A 189 -3.18 -15.26 -8.03
C GLN A 189 -4.06 -15.95 -9.09
N TYR A 190 -3.98 -17.29 -9.19
CA TYR A 190 -4.87 -18.06 -10.05
C TYR A 190 -6.35 -17.80 -9.72
N LYS A 191 -6.71 -17.90 -8.43
CA LYS A 191 -8.07 -17.60 -7.95
C LYS A 191 -8.48 -16.16 -8.24
N ALA A 192 -7.56 -15.20 -8.03
CA ALA A 192 -7.81 -13.78 -8.27
C ALA A 192 -8.13 -13.49 -9.75
N VAL A 193 -7.32 -14.02 -10.68
CA VAL A 193 -7.55 -13.86 -12.12
C VAL A 193 -8.88 -14.51 -12.53
N LYS A 194 -9.16 -15.74 -12.08
CA LYS A 194 -10.42 -16.42 -12.35
C LYS A 194 -11.61 -15.61 -11.86
N ASN A 195 -11.59 -15.15 -10.61
CA ASN A 195 -12.64 -14.33 -10.02
C ASN A 195 -12.85 -13.01 -10.76
N ALA A 196 -11.78 -12.35 -11.21
CA ALA A 196 -11.85 -11.12 -12.00
C ALA A 196 -12.55 -11.32 -13.34
N MET A 197 -12.38 -12.49 -13.96
CA MET A 197 -13.00 -12.78 -15.26
C MET A 197 -14.44 -13.29 -15.16
N GLU A 198 -14.81 -13.90 -14.01
CA GLU A 198 -16.14 -14.48 -13.80
C GLU A 198 -17.15 -13.49 -13.20
N ASN A 199 -16.69 -12.41 -12.52
CA ASN A 199 -17.54 -11.47 -11.80
C ASN A 199 -17.51 -10.07 -12.43
N GLN A 200 -18.58 -9.31 -12.27
CA GLN A 200 -18.63 -7.92 -12.72
C GLN A 200 -17.79 -6.99 -11.86
N ILE A 201 -17.79 -7.21 -10.54
CA ILE A 201 -16.95 -6.52 -9.58
C ILE A 201 -16.21 -7.57 -8.77
N SER A 202 -14.90 -7.45 -8.68
CA SER A 202 -14.06 -8.29 -7.84
C SER A 202 -13.03 -7.44 -7.08
N VAL A 203 -12.70 -7.88 -5.87
CA VAL A 203 -11.71 -7.24 -5.01
C VAL A 203 -10.52 -8.17 -4.82
N ILE A 204 -9.32 -7.63 -4.97
CA ILE A 204 -8.06 -8.32 -4.72
C ILE A 204 -7.37 -7.61 -3.56
N GLN A 205 -7.37 -8.26 -2.41
CA GLN A 205 -6.55 -7.85 -1.27
C GLN A 205 -5.12 -8.32 -1.53
N GLY A 206 -4.21 -7.37 -1.72
CA GLY A 206 -2.83 -7.66 -2.08
C GLY A 206 -1.83 -7.08 -1.08
N PRO A 207 -1.51 -7.79 0.00
CA PRO A 207 -0.42 -7.43 0.90
C PRO A 207 0.89 -7.16 0.19
N PRO A 208 1.85 -6.47 0.83
CA PRO A 208 3.17 -6.23 0.24
C PRO A 208 3.83 -7.53 -0.20
N GLY A 209 4.53 -7.52 -1.34
CA GLY A 209 5.31 -8.68 -1.81
C GLY A 209 4.51 -9.89 -2.30
N THR A 210 3.18 -9.79 -2.46
CA THR A 210 2.33 -10.91 -2.91
C THR A 210 2.08 -10.94 -4.43
N GLY A 211 2.68 -10.02 -5.19
CA GLY A 211 2.62 -10.03 -6.64
C GLY A 211 1.38 -9.38 -7.25
N LYS A 212 0.84 -8.28 -6.66
CA LYS A 212 -0.26 -7.48 -7.21
C LYS A 212 -0.08 -7.17 -8.70
N THR A 213 1.06 -6.58 -9.08
CA THR A 213 1.33 -6.21 -10.48
C THR A 213 1.33 -7.42 -11.42
N GLN A 214 1.87 -8.56 -11.00
CA GLN A 214 1.85 -9.80 -11.78
C GLN A 214 0.41 -10.30 -12.00
N THR A 215 -0.42 -10.21 -10.98
CA THR A 215 -1.86 -10.54 -11.07
C THR A 215 -2.58 -9.61 -12.05
N ILE A 216 -2.33 -8.29 -11.97
CA ILE A 216 -2.87 -7.28 -12.89
C ILE A 216 -2.48 -7.61 -14.34
N LEU A 217 -1.22 -7.93 -14.60
CA LEU A 217 -0.73 -8.28 -15.94
C LEU A 217 -1.44 -9.53 -16.50
N ASN A 218 -1.65 -10.55 -15.67
CA ASN A 218 -2.41 -11.73 -16.08
C ASN A 218 -3.89 -11.40 -16.36
N ILE A 219 -4.52 -10.52 -15.58
CA ILE A 219 -5.89 -10.07 -15.84
C ILE A 219 -5.94 -9.32 -17.18
N ILE A 220 -4.99 -8.40 -17.45
CA ILE A 220 -4.87 -7.71 -18.75
C ILE A 220 -4.77 -8.71 -19.90
N ALA A 221 -3.89 -9.72 -19.78
CA ALA A 221 -3.73 -10.76 -20.79
C ALA A 221 -5.06 -11.48 -21.09
N ASN A 222 -5.80 -11.83 -20.05
CA ASN A 222 -7.10 -12.52 -20.21
C ASN A 222 -8.18 -11.63 -20.81
N ILE A 223 -8.16 -10.32 -20.54
CA ILE A 223 -9.05 -9.33 -21.16
C ILE A 223 -8.73 -9.20 -22.65
N LEU A 224 -7.44 -9.10 -22.99
CA LEU A 224 -6.98 -9.05 -24.38
C LEU A 224 -7.33 -10.33 -25.17
N MET A 225 -7.27 -11.49 -24.54
CA MET A 225 -7.72 -12.77 -25.14
C MET A 225 -9.20 -12.73 -25.53
N GLN A 226 -10.04 -12.01 -24.77
CA GLN A 226 -11.45 -11.81 -25.10
C GLN A 226 -11.68 -10.72 -26.17
N GLY A 227 -10.63 -10.05 -26.63
CA GLY A 227 -10.71 -8.92 -27.56
C GLY A 227 -11.33 -7.66 -26.94
N LYS A 228 -11.30 -7.55 -25.61
CA LYS A 228 -11.90 -6.46 -24.83
C LYS A 228 -10.90 -5.39 -24.47
N THR A 229 -11.42 -4.23 -24.04
CA THR A 229 -10.69 -3.06 -23.64
C THR A 229 -10.55 -2.97 -22.12
N VAL A 230 -9.44 -2.42 -21.64
CA VAL A 230 -9.20 -2.22 -20.21
C VAL A 230 -8.55 -0.86 -19.93
N GLN A 231 -9.06 -0.20 -18.90
CA GLN A 231 -8.40 0.96 -18.32
C GLN A 231 -7.77 0.57 -16.98
N ILE A 232 -6.49 0.91 -16.79
CA ILE A 232 -5.78 0.75 -15.53
C ILE A 232 -5.63 2.13 -14.90
N VAL A 233 -6.06 2.25 -13.64
CA VAL A 233 -6.00 3.51 -12.91
C VAL A 233 -5.34 3.34 -11.54
N SER A 234 -4.59 4.36 -11.13
CA SER A 234 -4.05 4.47 -9.77
C SER A 234 -3.96 5.95 -9.38
N ASN A 235 -3.93 6.23 -8.08
CA ASN A 235 -3.63 7.60 -7.61
C ASN A 235 -2.17 7.98 -7.84
N ASN A 236 -1.28 7.00 -7.93
CA ASN A 236 0.15 7.19 -8.15
C ASN A 236 0.53 6.80 -9.59
N ASN A 237 1.17 7.70 -10.32
CA ASN A 237 1.66 7.45 -11.68
C ASN A 237 2.67 6.28 -11.71
N SER A 238 3.50 6.13 -10.67
CA SER A 238 4.50 5.07 -10.61
C SER A 238 3.90 3.65 -10.67
N ALA A 239 2.69 3.45 -10.16
CA ALA A 239 2.02 2.16 -10.24
C ALA A 239 1.62 1.80 -11.68
N THR A 240 1.08 2.78 -12.43
CA THR A 240 0.72 2.58 -13.85
C THR A 240 1.96 2.49 -14.73
N GLU A 241 3.01 3.26 -14.45
CA GLU A 241 4.32 3.18 -15.13
C GLU A 241 4.94 1.79 -14.98
N ASN A 242 4.92 1.21 -13.78
CA ASN A 242 5.42 -0.15 -13.53
C ASN A 242 4.69 -1.22 -14.37
N VAL A 243 3.36 -1.08 -14.56
CA VAL A 243 2.61 -1.97 -15.45
C VAL A 243 3.06 -1.78 -16.90
N TYR A 244 3.23 -0.54 -17.36
CA TYR A 244 3.69 -0.23 -18.71
C TYR A 244 5.10 -0.75 -18.99
N GLU A 245 6.05 -0.50 -18.09
CA GLU A 245 7.43 -0.97 -18.18
C GLU A 245 7.51 -2.50 -18.30
N LYS A 246 6.71 -3.22 -17.49
CA LYS A 246 6.67 -4.69 -17.56
C LYS A 246 6.09 -5.19 -18.88
N LEU A 247 5.01 -4.59 -19.39
CA LEU A 247 4.46 -4.93 -20.70
C LEU A 247 5.46 -4.64 -21.83
N SER A 248 6.17 -3.50 -21.74
CA SER A 248 7.13 -3.04 -22.75
C SER A 248 8.49 -3.74 -22.65
N SER A 249 8.75 -4.49 -21.58
CA SER A 249 10.03 -5.16 -21.39
C SER A 249 10.38 -6.04 -22.61
N PRO A 250 11.68 -6.17 -22.99
CA PRO A 250 12.12 -6.98 -24.12
C PRO A 250 11.68 -8.44 -24.05
N LYS A 251 11.49 -8.95 -22.83
CA LYS A 251 11.01 -10.32 -22.59
C LYS A 251 9.59 -10.54 -23.14
N TYR A 252 8.72 -9.54 -23.05
CA TYR A 252 7.30 -9.69 -23.41
C TYR A 252 6.95 -8.97 -24.71
N ASN A 253 7.51 -7.77 -24.91
CA ASN A 253 7.28 -6.93 -26.10
C ASN A 253 5.79 -6.64 -26.36
N LEU A 254 5.05 -6.33 -25.30
CA LEU A 254 3.59 -6.07 -25.36
C LEU A 254 3.25 -4.59 -25.16
N GLY A 255 4.22 -3.70 -25.07
CA GLY A 255 3.99 -2.26 -24.85
C GLY A 255 3.15 -1.60 -25.94
N PHE A 256 3.22 -2.12 -27.17
CA PHE A 256 2.47 -1.57 -28.30
C PHE A 256 0.94 -1.61 -28.14
N VAL A 257 0.37 -2.45 -27.29
CA VAL A 257 -1.09 -2.50 -27.03
C VAL A 257 -1.53 -1.47 -25.98
N ALA A 258 -0.61 -0.71 -25.38
CA ALA A 258 -0.89 0.18 -24.26
C ALA A 258 -0.65 1.65 -24.58
N ALA A 259 -1.52 2.53 -24.09
CA ALA A 259 -1.40 3.98 -24.20
C ALA A 259 -1.47 4.65 -22.82
N THR A 260 -0.51 5.52 -22.51
CA THR A 260 -0.42 6.27 -21.25
C THR A 260 -1.10 7.64 -21.40
N LEU A 261 -2.35 7.77 -20.90
CA LEU A 261 -3.22 8.92 -21.13
C LEU A 261 -3.67 9.63 -19.83
N GLY A 262 -2.93 9.47 -18.73
CA GLY A 262 -3.36 9.94 -17.41
C GLY A 262 -3.33 11.46 -17.21
N SER A 263 -2.35 12.16 -17.78
CA SER A 263 -2.21 13.62 -17.66
C SER A 263 -2.05 14.25 -19.02
N SER A 264 -2.21 15.58 -19.12
CA SER A 264 -1.94 16.32 -20.37
C SER A 264 -0.49 16.12 -20.82
N LYS A 265 0.47 16.06 -19.89
CA LYS A 265 1.87 15.76 -20.18
C LYS A 265 2.02 14.34 -20.78
N ASN A 266 1.37 13.35 -20.17
CA ASN A 266 1.44 11.96 -20.65
C ASN A 266 0.79 11.81 -22.02
N LYS A 267 -0.32 12.52 -22.29
CA LYS A 267 -0.96 12.53 -23.61
C LYS A 267 -0.04 13.08 -24.68
N LYS A 268 0.63 14.20 -24.42
CA LYS A 268 1.62 14.79 -25.34
C LYS A 268 2.77 13.82 -25.62
N LEU A 269 3.37 13.27 -24.56
CA LEU A 269 4.43 12.29 -24.69
C LEU A 269 3.98 11.04 -25.47
N PHE A 270 2.77 10.56 -25.22
CA PHE A 270 2.20 9.44 -25.97
C PHE A 270 2.07 9.77 -27.46
N VAL A 271 1.53 10.95 -27.80
CA VAL A 271 1.36 11.40 -29.20
C VAL A 271 2.71 11.55 -29.92
N GLU A 272 3.72 12.06 -29.23
CA GLU A 272 5.08 12.28 -29.77
C GLU A 272 5.85 10.96 -30.00
N HIS A 273 5.58 9.92 -29.17
CA HIS A 273 6.36 8.67 -29.19
C HIS A 273 5.56 7.47 -29.74
N GLN A 274 4.49 7.70 -30.48
CA GLN A 274 3.76 6.62 -31.13
C GLN A 274 4.59 5.95 -32.24
N ASP A 275 4.68 4.62 -32.20
CA ASP A 275 5.26 3.84 -33.27
C ASP A 275 4.32 3.77 -34.48
N ALA A 276 4.79 4.16 -35.65
CA ALA A 276 4.03 4.04 -36.91
C ALA A 276 4.05 2.61 -37.50
N ALA A 277 4.76 1.68 -36.87
CA ALA A 277 4.88 0.30 -37.29
C ALA A 277 4.49 -0.65 -36.14
N TYR A 278 3.95 -1.80 -36.50
CA TYR A 278 3.74 -2.89 -35.54
C TYR A 278 5.04 -3.64 -35.27
N PRO A 279 5.16 -4.35 -34.14
CA PRO A 279 6.21 -5.34 -33.94
C PRO A 279 6.19 -6.40 -35.04
N ASP A 280 7.31 -7.06 -35.29
CA ASP A 280 7.35 -8.22 -36.16
C ASP A 280 6.56 -9.39 -35.54
N PHE A 281 5.43 -9.71 -36.15
CA PHE A 281 4.57 -10.80 -35.71
C PHE A 281 4.93 -12.18 -36.33
N SER A 282 5.96 -12.26 -37.16
CA SER A 282 6.32 -13.49 -37.88
C SER A 282 6.59 -14.66 -36.92
N SER A 283 7.25 -14.38 -35.77
CA SER A 283 7.57 -15.35 -34.72
C SER A 283 6.44 -15.58 -33.71
N TRP A 284 5.32 -14.82 -33.81
CA TRP A 284 4.21 -14.90 -32.83
C TRP A 284 3.14 -15.90 -33.22
N LYS A 285 3.07 -16.24 -34.50
CA LYS A 285 2.05 -17.16 -35.03
C LYS A 285 2.39 -18.59 -34.68
N THR A 286 1.43 -19.31 -34.20
CA THR A 286 1.54 -20.76 -34.02
C THR A 286 0.84 -21.51 -35.13
N GLN A 287 1.39 -22.67 -35.52
CA GLN A 287 0.75 -23.61 -36.42
C GLN A 287 -0.19 -24.58 -35.70
N GLU A 288 -0.12 -24.61 -34.36
CA GLU A 288 -1.00 -25.47 -33.56
C GLU A 288 -2.40 -24.87 -33.44
N ASP A 289 -3.40 -25.75 -33.39
CA ASP A 289 -4.79 -25.33 -33.17
C ASP A 289 -4.93 -24.64 -31.81
N PRO A 290 -5.43 -23.40 -31.75
CA PRO A 290 -5.64 -22.69 -30.48
C PRO A 290 -6.49 -23.46 -29.46
N SER A 291 -7.41 -24.33 -29.92
CA SER A 291 -8.25 -25.16 -29.05
C SER A 291 -7.44 -26.26 -28.34
N VAL A 292 -6.43 -26.82 -29.01
CA VAL A 292 -5.52 -27.81 -28.44
C VAL A 292 -4.63 -27.17 -27.38
N LEU A 293 -4.09 -25.97 -27.67
CA LEU A 293 -3.29 -25.20 -26.72
C LEU A 293 -4.11 -24.82 -25.48
N GLN A 294 -5.33 -24.35 -25.64
CA GLN A 294 -6.21 -24.03 -24.53
C GLN A 294 -6.53 -25.24 -23.65
N LYS A 295 -6.76 -26.42 -24.26
CA LYS A 295 -6.94 -27.65 -23.52
C LYS A 295 -5.66 -28.04 -22.76
N GLY A 296 -4.49 -27.90 -23.38
CA GLY A 296 -3.20 -28.12 -22.73
C GLY A 296 -3.00 -27.19 -21.51
N ILE A 297 -3.34 -25.91 -21.64
CA ILE A 297 -3.32 -24.93 -20.53
C ILE A 297 -4.26 -25.35 -19.40
N ALA A 298 -5.46 -25.85 -19.69
CA ALA A 298 -6.40 -26.31 -18.68
C ALA A 298 -5.86 -27.53 -17.91
N ASP A 299 -5.32 -28.50 -18.62
CA ASP A 299 -4.75 -29.71 -18.03
C ASP A 299 -3.52 -29.38 -17.14
N GLN A 300 -2.64 -28.52 -17.63
CA GLN A 300 -1.48 -28.03 -16.86
C GLN A 300 -1.89 -27.24 -15.62
N SER A 301 -2.89 -26.37 -15.74
CA SER A 301 -3.42 -25.59 -14.62
C SER A 301 -4.00 -26.50 -13.53
N SER A 302 -4.66 -27.57 -13.91
CA SER A 302 -5.18 -28.56 -12.95
C SER A 302 -4.06 -29.29 -12.20
N GLN A 303 -2.99 -29.69 -12.92
CA GLN A 303 -1.81 -30.32 -12.31
C GLN A 303 -1.07 -29.35 -11.37
N LEU A 304 -0.90 -28.08 -11.77
CA LEU A 304 -0.25 -27.05 -10.96
C LEU A 304 -0.94 -26.80 -9.63
N LYS A 305 -2.26 -26.96 -9.54
CA LYS A 305 -2.98 -26.79 -8.29
C LYS A 305 -2.42 -27.68 -7.18
N SER A 306 -2.14 -28.97 -7.48
CA SER A 306 -1.55 -29.88 -6.50
C SER A 306 -0.12 -29.51 -6.10
N VAL A 307 0.63 -28.89 -7.03
CA VAL A 307 1.98 -28.39 -6.77
C VAL A 307 1.92 -27.18 -5.85
N PHE A 308 1.02 -26.24 -6.13
CA PHE A 308 0.83 -25.05 -5.30
C PHE A 308 0.40 -25.42 -3.88
N ASP A 309 -0.57 -26.32 -3.71
CA ASP A 309 -1.01 -26.78 -2.38
C ASP A 309 0.16 -27.37 -1.56
N LYS A 310 1.08 -28.10 -2.21
CA LYS A 310 2.27 -28.62 -1.55
C LYS A 310 3.31 -27.57 -1.25
N GLN A 311 3.51 -26.58 -2.13
CA GLN A 311 4.40 -25.46 -1.89
C GLN A 311 3.92 -24.60 -0.72
N GLU A 312 2.62 -24.32 -0.64
CA GLU A 312 2.01 -23.63 0.49
C GLU A 312 2.23 -24.43 1.79
N LYS A 313 1.97 -25.75 1.75
CA LYS A 313 2.22 -26.62 2.90
C LYS A 313 3.67 -26.61 3.34
N LEU A 314 4.61 -26.67 2.38
CA LEU A 314 6.04 -26.59 2.66
C LEU A 314 6.43 -25.28 3.37
N ALA A 315 5.91 -24.16 2.90
CA ALA A 315 6.16 -22.86 3.51
C ALA A 315 5.61 -22.79 4.95
N CYS A 316 4.39 -23.28 5.17
CA CYS A 316 3.80 -23.35 6.50
C CYS A 316 4.61 -24.24 7.46
N LEU A 317 5.07 -25.41 6.99
CA LEU A 317 5.89 -26.31 7.80
C LEU A 317 7.25 -25.72 8.16
N ARG A 318 7.87 -24.98 7.24
CA ARG A 318 9.13 -24.27 7.51
C ARG A 318 8.94 -23.16 8.53
N GLN A 319 7.84 -22.44 8.46
CA GLN A 319 7.50 -21.42 9.46
C GLN A 319 7.25 -22.05 10.84
N GLU A 320 6.48 -23.14 10.90
CA GLU A 320 6.23 -23.90 12.14
C GLU A 320 7.54 -24.43 12.74
N LEU A 321 8.44 -24.97 11.90
CA LEU A 321 9.76 -25.42 12.34
C LEU A 321 10.60 -24.28 12.92
N SER A 322 10.61 -23.11 12.26
CA SER A 322 11.36 -21.95 12.75
C SER A 322 10.85 -21.46 14.11
N GLN A 323 9.53 -21.42 14.31
CA GLN A 323 8.93 -21.08 15.60
C GLN A 323 9.28 -22.11 16.69
N LEU A 324 9.16 -23.40 16.34
CA LEU A 324 9.50 -24.50 17.26
C LEU A 324 10.96 -24.44 17.71
N VAL A 325 11.89 -24.10 16.82
CA VAL A 325 13.32 -23.96 17.14
C VAL A 325 13.52 -22.83 18.14
N THR A 326 12.90 -21.68 17.93
CA THR A 326 12.97 -20.55 18.87
C THR A 326 12.41 -20.93 20.24
N GLU A 327 11.24 -21.58 20.30
CA GLU A 327 10.66 -22.08 21.56
C GLU A 327 11.58 -23.08 22.26
N GLN A 328 12.19 -23.99 21.50
CA GLN A 328 13.13 -24.99 22.03
C GLN A 328 14.39 -24.35 22.59
N GLU A 329 14.89 -23.25 22.04
CA GLU A 329 16.02 -22.50 22.57
C GLU A 329 15.70 -21.91 23.95
N TYR A 330 14.55 -21.29 24.13
CA TYR A 330 14.09 -20.82 25.45
C TYR A 330 13.90 -21.96 26.45
N PHE A 331 13.32 -23.06 26.00
CA PHE A 331 13.18 -24.25 26.83
C PHE A 331 14.54 -24.82 27.24
N ASN A 332 15.52 -24.88 26.35
CA ASN A 332 16.87 -25.34 26.65
C ASN A 332 17.58 -24.39 27.65
N GLN A 333 17.36 -23.09 27.56
CA GLN A 333 17.86 -22.11 28.52
C GLN A 333 17.25 -22.34 29.90
N TYR A 334 15.92 -22.49 29.98
CA TYR A 334 15.21 -22.84 31.21
C TYR A 334 15.78 -24.12 31.86
N VAL A 335 16.02 -25.17 31.05
CA VAL A 335 16.59 -26.42 31.54
C VAL A 335 17.99 -26.23 32.15
N LYS A 336 18.84 -25.42 31.50
CA LYS A 336 20.17 -25.09 32.00
C LYS A 336 20.13 -24.33 33.32
N GLU A 337 19.25 -23.32 33.42
CA GLU A 337 19.10 -22.50 34.62
C GLU A 337 18.50 -23.28 35.79
N SER A 338 17.64 -24.27 35.50
CA SER A 338 16.97 -25.10 36.51
C SER A 338 17.85 -26.27 37.00
N ASP A 339 19.10 -26.41 36.55
CA ASP A 339 20.00 -27.51 36.87
C ASP A 339 19.36 -28.92 36.68
N VAL A 340 18.49 -29.05 35.67
CA VAL A 340 17.82 -30.26 35.33
C VAL A 340 18.63 -31.01 34.25
N HIS A 341 19.25 -32.11 34.63
CA HIS A 341 19.84 -33.02 33.66
C HIS A 341 18.77 -33.84 32.97
N ILE A 342 18.63 -33.66 31.63
CA ILE A 342 17.73 -34.49 30.82
C ILE A 342 18.42 -35.83 30.53
N ASP A 343 18.02 -36.85 31.26
CA ASP A 343 18.51 -38.19 31.08
C ASP A 343 18.02 -38.83 29.77
N SER A 344 18.85 -39.64 29.13
CA SER A 344 18.46 -40.42 27.96
C SER A 344 17.57 -41.59 28.37
N ILE A 345 16.26 -41.39 28.24
CA ILE A 345 15.28 -42.45 28.58
C ILE A 345 15.28 -43.50 27.47
N LYS A 346 15.30 -44.79 27.84
CA LYS A 346 15.21 -45.93 26.91
C LYS A 346 13.73 -46.22 26.58
N PHE A 347 13.40 -46.14 25.27
CA PHE A 347 12.06 -46.48 24.77
C PHE A 347 12.16 -47.66 23.80
N LYS A 348 11.16 -48.55 23.87
CA LYS A 348 11.03 -49.64 22.89
C LYS A 348 10.37 -49.20 21.57
N LYS A 349 9.69 -48.06 21.56
CA LYS A 349 9.00 -47.53 20.38
C LYS A 349 9.40 -46.06 20.19
N LYS A 350 9.50 -45.62 18.90
CA LYS A 350 9.62 -44.21 18.55
C LYS A 350 8.23 -43.59 18.74
N LEU A 351 8.08 -42.70 19.71
CA LEU A 351 6.84 -42.00 19.98
C LEU A 351 6.72 -40.74 19.10
N SER A 352 5.50 -40.43 18.69
CA SER A 352 5.20 -39.17 18.00
C SER A 352 5.15 -38.00 18.99
N SER A 353 5.33 -36.80 18.47
CA SER A 353 5.23 -35.55 19.24
C SER A 353 3.90 -35.47 20.00
N LYS A 354 2.81 -35.87 19.36
CA LYS A 354 1.47 -35.93 20.00
C LYS A 354 1.40 -36.89 21.21
N GLN A 355 2.09 -38.02 21.12
CA GLN A 355 2.13 -38.99 22.22
C GLN A 355 2.98 -38.46 23.39
N TRP A 356 4.07 -37.73 23.10
CA TRP A 356 4.87 -37.06 24.11
C TRP A 356 4.10 -35.91 24.78
N MET A 357 3.35 -35.15 24.03
CA MET A 357 2.48 -34.10 24.57
C MET A 357 1.45 -34.67 25.56
N VAL A 358 0.81 -35.78 25.21
CA VAL A 358 -0.17 -36.43 26.11
C VAL A 358 0.51 -36.90 27.41
N LEU A 359 1.67 -37.54 27.34
CA LEU A 359 2.44 -37.95 28.50
C LEU A 359 2.82 -36.75 29.40
N TRP A 360 3.30 -35.71 28.81
CA TRP A 360 3.63 -34.47 29.48
C TRP A 360 2.40 -33.87 30.18
N GLN A 361 1.28 -33.70 29.49
CA GLN A 361 0.04 -33.18 30.06
C GLN A 361 -0.50 -34.03 31.20
N GLU A 362 -0.49 -35.36 31.06
CA GLU A 362 -0.92 -36.27 32.14
C GLU A 362 -0.03 -36.14 33.40
N CYS A 363 1.28 -35.94 33.23
CA CYS A 363 2.19 -35.71 34.36
C CYS A 363 1.98 -34.31 34.98
N GLN A 364 1.67 -33.31 34.17
CA GLN A 364 1.37 -31.97 34.65
C GLN A 364 0.10 -31.96 35.52
N LEU A 365 -0.96 -32.62 35.10
CA LEU A 365 -2.18 -32.79 35.90
C LEU A 365 -1.93 -33.48 37.25
N ILE A 366 -1.12 -34.56 37.23
CA ILE A 366 -0.72 -35.28 38.47
C ILE A 366 0.06 -34.33 39.43
N SER A 367 0.91 -33.48 38.87
CA SER A 367 1.67 -32.48 39.64
C SER A 367 0.76 -31.42 40.25
N GLU A 368 -0.20 -30.92 39.51
CA GLU A 368 -1.20 -29.95 39.99
C GLU A 368 -2.09 -30.50 41.11
N GLU A 369 -2.49 -31.76 41.00
CA GLU A 369 -3.26 -32.48 42.03
C GLU A 369 -2.41 -32.83 43.25
N LYS A 370 -1.09 -32.55 43.25
CA LYS A 370 -0.12 -32.94 44.31
C LYS A 370 -0.16 -34.45 44.67
N THR A 371 -0.49 -35.27 43.67
CA THR A 371 -0.56 -36.74 43.83
C THR A 371 0.74 -37.37 43.32
N ALA A 372 1.09 -38.53 43.85
CA ALA A 372 2.24 -39.31 43.36
C ALA A 372 1.86 -40.05 42.06
N ILE A 373 2.84 -40.25 41.18
CA ILE A 373 2.63 -41.01 39.93
C ILE A 373 2.18 -42.45 40.26
N GLY A 374 0.91 -42.72 40.04
CA GLY A 374 0.25 -43.99 40.36
C GLY A 374 0.74 -45.17 39.53
N PHE A 375 0.59 -46.38 40.09
CA PHE A 375 0.97 -47.64 39.42
C PHE A 375 0.29 -47.81 38.02
N TRP A 376 -0.98 -47.43 37.92
CA TRP A 376 -1.73 -47.52 36.66
C TRP A 376 -1.19 -46.60 35.55
N PHE A 377 -0.70 -45.42 35.90
CA PHE A 377 -0.01 -44.54 34.92
C PHE A 377 1.25 -45.22 34.39
N LYS A 378 2.07 -45.82 35.24
CA LYS A 378 3.30 -46.54 34.86
C LYS A 378 3.01 -47.72 33.93
N ILE A 379 1.96 -48.48 34.22
CA ILE A 379 1.48 -49.59 33.37
C ILE A 379 1.01 -49.06 32.00
N LYS A 380 0.19 -48.00 31.99
CA LYS A 380 -0.28 -47.36 30.78
C LYS A 380 0.90 -46.83 29.94
N ALA A 381 1.87 -46.19 30.59
CA ALA A 381 3.08 -45.67 29.94
C ALA A 381 3.93 -46.79 29.34
N LEU A 382 4.04 -47.91 30.00
CA LEU A 382 4.75 -49.09 29.48
C LEU A 382 4.04 -49.71 28.29
N PHE A 383 2.75 -50.03 28.39
CA PHE A 383 2.05 -50.79 27.33
C PHE A 383 1.64 -49.91 26.15
N LYS A 384 1.17 -48.68 26.39
CA LYS A 384 0.69 -47.77 25.35
C LYS A 384 1.84 -46.98 24.68
N TYR A 385 2.79 -46.54 25.48
CA TYR A 385 3.86 -45.66 25.00
C TYR A 385 5.25 -46.32 24.97
N GLY A 386 5.40 -47.54 25.54
CA GLY A 386 6.66 -48.26 25.49
C GLY A 386 7.77 -47.67 26.39
N VAL A 387 7.41 -46.94 27.43
CA VAL A 387 8.32 -46.42 28.45
C VAL A 387 8.80 -47.55 29.31
N THR A 388 10.01 -48.07 29.05
CA THR A 388 10.56 -49.25 29.74
C THR A 388 11.46 -48.91 30.90
N ASP A 389 11.93 -47.70 30.96
CA ASP A 389 12.82 -47.22 32.00
C ASP A 389 12.01 -46.72 33.21
N TRP A 390 11.89 -47.59 34.20
CA TRP A 390 11.18 -47.28 35.44
C TRP A 390 11.98 -46.39 36.40
N SER A 391 13.27 -46.17 36.12
CA SER A 391 14.10 -45.29 36.93
C SER A 391 13.63 -43.85 36.92
N ILE A 392 13.03 -43.41 35.77
CA ILE A 392 12.46 -42.07 35.59
C ILE A 392 11.42 -41.74 36.66
N TYR A 393 10.60 -42.73 37.07
CA TYR A 393 9.54 -42.50 38.06
C TYR A 393 10.03 -42.40 39.49
N LYS A 394 11.35 -42.50 39.73
CA LYS A 394 12.00 -42.22 41.02
C LYS A 394 12.42 -40.77 41.15
N GLN A 395 12.44 -40.04 40.02
CA GLN A 395 12.81 -38.63 39.99
C GLN A 395 11.62 -37.76 40.42
N ASP A 396 11.93 -36.49 40.73
CA ASP A 396 10.90 -35.47 40.96
C ASP A 396 9.98 -35.33 39.74
N ILE A 397 8.70 -35.14 39.99
CA ILE A 397 7.67 -35.04 38.95
C ILE A 397 8.00 -33.88 37.99
N SER A 398 8.57 -32.77 38.49
CA SER A 398 9.02 -31.65 37.69
C SER A 398 10.09 -32.02 36.67
N LYS A 399 11.06 -32.91 37.07
CA LYS A 399 12.11 -33.41 36.15
C LYS A 399 11.50 -34.32 35.08
N ILE A 400 10.50 -35.13 35.43
CA ILE A 400 9.80 -36.00 34.49
C ILE A 400 9.04 -35.17 33.44
N ILE A 401 8.33 -34.13 33.88
CA ILE A 401 7.63 -33.16 32.99
C ILE A 401 8.61 -32.52 32.03
N THR A 402 9.71 -31.97 32.55
CA THR A 402 10.77 -31.33 31.73
C THR A 402 11.39 -32.28 30.72
N THR A 403 11.59 -33.56 31.14
CA THR A 403 12.12 -34.57 30.22
C THR A 403 11.13 -34.90 29.09
N PHE A 404 9.84 -35.05 29.41
CA PHE A 404 8.81 -35.30 28.39
C PHE A 404 8.62 -34.09 27.47
N GLN A 405 8.74 -32.85 27.94
CA GLN A 405 8.79 -31.64 27.13
C GLN A 405 9.97 -31.69 26.18
N ALA A 406 11.17 -32.00 26.65
CA ALA A 406 12.36 -32.11 25.79
C ALA A 406 12.16 -33.14 24.68
N MET A 407 11.56 -34.30 25.00
CA MET A 407 11.26 -35.35 24.02
C MET A 407 10.17 -34.91 23.03
N TYR A 408 9.20 -34.11 23.47
CA TYR A 408 8.20 -33.52 22.59
C TYR A 408 8.89 -32.60 21.53
N TYR A 409 9.72 -31.65 21.96
CA TYR A 409 10.44 -30.76 21.04
C TYR A 409 11.28 -31.54 20.04
N ARG A 410 12.06 -32.50 20.48
CA ARG A 410 12.88 -33.34 19.59
C ARG A 410 12.05 -34.16 18.60
N ALA A 411 10.93 -34.75 19.06
CA ALA A 411 10.06 -35.52 18.20
C ALA A 411 9.36 -34.64 17.17
N LYS A 412 8.82 -33.49 17.60
CA LYS A 412 8.13 -32.54 16.74
C LYS A 412 9.07 -31.96 15.68
N GLN A 413 10.28 -31.58 16.05
CA GLN A 413 11.32 -31.12 15.13
C GLN A 413 11.67 -32.19 14.08
N ALA A 414 11.84 -33.44 14.52
CA ALA A 414 12.13 -34.56 13.62
C ALA A 414 10.96 -34.85 12.65
N GLU A 415 9.71 -34.78 13.14
CA GLU A 415 8.51 -34.96 12.32
C GLU A 415 8.39 -33.87 11.27
N LEU A 416 8.52 -32.61 11.66
CA LEU A 416 8.47 -31.45 10.74
C LEU A 416 9.59 -31.54 9.70
N SER A 417 10.83 -31.84 10.11
CA SER A 417 11.98 -31.98 9.21
C SER A 417 11.79 -33.12 8.21
N ALA A 418 11.22 -34.25 8.65
CA ALA A 418 10.91 -35.37 7.75
C ALA A 418 9.82 -35.02 6.74
N GLU A 419 8.74 -34.36 7.18
CA GLU A 419 7.65 -33.97 6.30
C GLU A 419 8.12 -32.90 5.28
N ILE A 420 8.95 -31.95 5.71
CA ILE A 420 9.61 -30.97 4.82
C ILE A 420 10.44 -31.70 3.76
N ALA A 421 11.31 -32.65 4.19
CA ALA A 421 12.16 -33.38 3.26
C ALA A 421 11.36 -34.22 2.25
N ASP A 422 10.23 -34.82 2.66
CA ASP A 422 9.35 -35.57 1.77
C ASP A 422 8.69 -34.70 0.72
N ILE A 423 8.22 -33.47 1.10
CA ILE A 423 7.63 -32.54 0.17
C ILE A 423 8.70 -31.95 -0.77
N GLU A 424 9.89 -31.66 -0.27
CA GLU A 424 11.03 -31.20 -1.11
C GLU A 424 11.43 -32.25 -2.13
N LYS A 425 11.51 -33.51 -1.75
CA LYS A 425 11.77 -34.61 -2.66
C LYS A 425 10.70 -34.73 -3.75
N TYR A 426 9.43 -34.62 -3.37
CA TYR A 426 8.32 -34.58 -4.34
C TYR A 426 8.44 -33.37 -5.27
N SER A 427 8.68 -32.16 -4.75
CA SER A 427 8.82 -30.94 -5.54
C SER A 427 9.98 -31.04 -6.54
N ASN A 428 11.06 -31.73 -6.17
CA ASN A 428 12.19 -32.00 -7.06
C ASN A 428 11.89 -33.08 -8.11
N SER A 429 10.94 -33.99 -7.86
CA SER A 429 10.56 -35.07 -8.79
C SER A 429 9.48 -34.64 -9.78
N VAL A 430 8.62 -33.67 -9.42
CA VAL A 430 7.65 -33.08 -10.33
C VAL A 430 8.39 -32.14 -11.28
N ASN A 431 8.03 -32.18 -12.56
CA ASN A 431 8.68 -31.41 -13.63
C ASN A 431 8.78 -29.92 -13.22
N LYS A 432 10.01 -29.48 -12.91
CA LYS A 432 10.30 -28.09 -12.52
C LYS A 432 9.82 -27.06 -13.55
N ASN A 433 9.61 -27.51 -14.77
CA ASN A 433 9.26 -26.67 -15.92
C ASN A 433 7.73 -26.50 -16.06
N LEU A 434 6.89 -27.18 -15.25
CA LEU A 434 5.43 -27.15 -15.48
C LEU A 434 4.86 -25.72 -15.45
N LEU A 435 5.29 -24.89 -14.51
CA LEU A 435 4.88 -23.48 -14.45
C LEU A 435 5.48 -22.66 -15.61
N GLU A 436 6.74 -22.91 -15.94
CA GLU A 436 7.38 -22.26 -17.09
C GLU A 436 6.70 -22.63 -18.42
N ASP A 437 6.34 -23.91 -18.58
CA ASP A 437 5.64 -24.39 -19.77
C ASP A 437 4.24 -23.80 -19.86
N LEU A 438 3.49 -23.70 -18.75
CA LEU A 438 2.22 -22.97 -18.69
C LEU A 438 2.38 -21.52 -19.13
N CYS A 439 3.40 -20.83 -18.61
CA CYS A 439 3.68 -19.44 -18.96
C CYS A 439 4.02 -19.30 -20.45
N LYS A 440 4.88 -20.16 -20.97
CA LYS A 440 5.26 -20.18 -22.38
C LYS A 440 4.05 -20.42 -23.30
N GLN A 441 3.26 -21.46 -23.02
CA GLN A 441 2.07 -21.77 -23.79
C GLN A 441 1.03 -20.63 -23.71
N SER A 442 0.82 -20.07 -22.51
CA SER A 442 -0.06 -18.93 -22.31
C SER A 442 0.42 -17.69 -23.10
N MET A 443 1.72 -17.46 -23.16
CA MET A 443 2.31 -16.37 -23.94
C MET A 443 2.18 -16.60 -25.44
N VAL A 444 2.37 -17.84 -25.92
CA VAL A 444 2.18 -18.21 -27.33
C VAL A 444 0.73 -17.93 -27.76
N VAL A 445 -0.24 -18.39 -26.97
CA VAL A 445 -1.68 -18.18 -27.28
C VAL A 445 -2.02 -16.68 -27.29
N LEU A 446 -1.51 -15.91 -26.33
CA LEU A 446 -1.73 -14.45 -26.29
C LEU A 446 -1.12 -13.75 -27.49
N LYS A 447 0.14 -14.06 -27.81
CA LYS A 447 0.86 -13.47 -28.96
C LYS A 447 0.22 -13.82 -30.29
N ASP A 448 -0.18 -15.08 -30.50
CA ASP A 448 -0.91 -15.53 -31.71
C ASP A 448 -2.24 -14.76 -31.85
N LYS A 449 -3.00 -14.60 -30.77
CA LYS A 449 -4.25 -13.82 -30.78
C LYS A 449 -4.03 -12.37 -31.19
N LEU A 450 -2.99 -11.73 -30.63
CA LEU A 450 -2.64 -10.34 -30.94
C LEU A 450 -2.11 -10.21 -32.39
N ALA A 451 -1.24 -11.13 -32.83
CA ALA A 451 -0.75 -11.15 -34.18
C ALA A 451 -1.92 -11.24 -35.21
N ARG A 452 -2.87 -12.15 -35.01
CA ARG A 452 -4.05 -12.29 -35.88
C ARG A 452 -4.96 -11.06 -35.85
N LYS A 453 -5.04 -10.33 -34.72
CA LYS A 453 -5.84 -9.11 -34.59
C LYS A 453 -5.25 -7.98 -35.44
N TYR A 454 -3.94 -7.83 -35.47
CA TYR A 454 -3.27 -6.70 -36.12
C TYR A 454 -2.69 -7.04 -37.49
N GLU A 455 -2.69 -8.32 -37.85
CA GLU A 455 -2.26 -8.75 -39.20
C GLU A 455 -3.23 -8.26 -40.26
N GLY A 456 -2.68 -7.75 -41.36
CA GLY A 456 -3.45 -7.20 -42.49
C GLY A 456 -3.51 -5.68 -42.51
N ASN A 457 -3.11 -5.02 -41.45
CA ASN A 457 -2.93 -3.58 -41.44
C ASN A 457 -1.54 -3.25 -42.02
N SER A 458 -1.48 -2.61 -43.16
CA SER A 458 -0.21 -2.26 -43.83
C SER A 458 0.61 -1.19 -43.09
N SER A 459 -0.05 -0.38 -42.28
CA SER A 459 0.57 0.64 -41.41
C SER A 459 -0.26 0.81 -40.15
N ARG A 460 0.39 1.18 -39.06
CA ARG A 460 -0.24 1.47 -37.79
C ARG A 460 -0.86 2.86 -37.79
N LYS A 461 -2.12 2.98 -37.34
CA LYS A 461 -2.78 4.29 -37.23
C LYS A 461 -2.15 5.06 -36.04
N THR A 462 -1.70 6.28 -36.32
CA THR A 462 -1.23 7.25 -35.32
C THR A 462 -2.30 8.29 -35.07
N PHE A 463 -2.30 8.86 -33.84
CA PHE A 463 -3.35 9.76 -33.40
C PHE A 463 -2.76 11.08 -32.91
N SER A 464 -3.43 12.20 -33.24
CA SER A 464 -3.16 13.50 -32.62
C SER A 464 -3.88 13.65 -31.28
N GLU A 465 -3.57 14.69 -30.50
CA GLU A 465 -4.31 14.97 -29.26
C GLU A 465 -5.82 15.15 -29.51
N ASP A 466 -6.20 15.76 -30.61
CA ASP A 466 -7.59 15.94 -31.04
C ASP A 466 -8.28 14.59 -31.37
N ASN A 467 -7.57 13.68 -32.03
CA ASN A 467 -8.09 12.36 -32.35
C ASN A 467 -8.37 11.52 -31.11
N LEU A 468 -7.59 11.67 -30.01
CA LEU A 468 -7.87 10.99 -28.75
C LEU A 468 -9.27 11.30 -28.22
N TRP A 469 -9.79 12.51 -28.52
CA TRP A 469 -11.14 12.91 -28.14
C TRP A 469 -12.21 12.56 -29.19
N LYS A 470 -11.91 12.79 -30.48
CA LYS A 470 -12.87 12.66 -31.59
C LYS A 470 -13.05 11.23 -32.05
N GLU A 471 -12.00 10.39 -31.94
CA GLU A 471 -11.95 9.02 -32.46
C GLU A 471 -11.60 8.00 -31.35
N PRO A 472 -12.24 8.05 -30.17
CA PRO A 472 -11.83 7.27 -29.01
C PRO A 472 -11.93 5.75 -29.25
N TYR A 473 -12.88 5.29 -30.04
CA TYR A 473 -13.06 3.88 -30.36
C TYR A 473 -11.96 3.34 -31.27
N ASP A 474 -11.45 4.16 -32.18
CA ASP A 474 -10.30 3.80 -33.02
C ASP A 474 -9.03 3.73 -32.20
N VAL A 475 -8.86 4.68 -31.25
CA VAL A 475 -7.75 4.63 -30.30
C VAL A 475 -7.80 3.33 -29.48
N MET A 476 -8.97 2.94 -28.94
CA MET A 476 -9.12 1.70 -28.19
C MET A 476 -9.00 0.43 -29.04
N ALA A 477 -9.35 0.49 -30.32
CA ALA A 477 -9.12 -0.62 -31.23
C ALA A 477 -7.63 -0.88 -31.43
N GLU A 478 -6.83 0.21 -31.51
CA GLU A 478 -5.40 0.17 -31.67
C GLU A 478 -4.66 -0.07 -30.35
N TYR A 479 -5.10 0.58 -29.28
CA TYR A 479 -4.54 0.52 -27.93
C TYR A 479 -5.61 0.06 -26.93
N PRO A 480 -5.89 -1.24 -26.83
CA PRO A 480 -6.94 -1.76 -25.96
C PRO A 480 -6.63 -1.62 -24.44
N VAL A 481 -5.40 -1.26 -24.08
CA VAL A 481 -4.95 -1.03 -22.69
C VAL A 481 -4.67 0.45 -22.49
N ILE A 482 -5.49 1.13 -21.71
CA ILE A 482 -5.34 2.55 -21.41
C ILE A 482 -4.86 2.72 -19.97
N LEU A 483 -3.74 3.41 -19.77
CA LEU A 483 -3.16 3.70 -18.45
C LEU A 483 -3.45 5.16 -18.07
N SER A 484 -3.99 5.37 -16.87
CA SER A 484 -4.43 6.69 -16.42
C SER A 484 -4.28 6.85 -14.92
N THR A 485 -4.50 8.07 -14.41
CA THR A 485 -4.76 8.28 -12.99
C THR A 485 -6.25 8.08 -12.70
N THR A 486 -6.58 7.70 -11.45
CA THR A 486 -7.97 7.53 -11.02
C THR A 486 -8.79 8.79 -11.29
N PHE A 487 -8.24 9.96 -10.98
CA PHE A 487 -8.86 11.25 -11.25
C PHE A 487 -9.08 11.51 -12.74
N SER A 488 -8.15 11.11 -13.60
CA SER A 488 -8.22 11.37 -15.05
C SER A 488 -8.97 10.30 -15.84
N SER A 489 -9.47 9.24 -15.20
CA SER A 489 -10.09 8.07 -15.83
C SER A 489 -11.11 8.45 -16.89
N ARG A 490 -12.07 9.33 -16.56
CA ARG A 490 -13.14 9.76 -17.47
C ARG A 490 -12.67 10.67 -18.61
N ASN A 491 -11.51 11.30 -18.46
CA ASN A 491 -10.96 12.25 -19.42
C ASN A 491 -9.72 11.73 -20.16
N SER A 492 -9.39 10.45 -20.00
CA SER A 492 -8.27 9.84 -20.73
C SER A 492 -8.51 9.88 -22.23
N LEU A 493 -9.72 9.56 -22.62
CA LEU A 493 -10.30 9.75 -23.96
C LEU A 493 -11.53 10.65 -23.86
N ASN A 494 -12.56 10.40 -24.66
CA ASN A 494 -13.84 11.08 -24.57
C ASN A 494 -14.59 10.65 -23.29
N SER A 495 -15.31 11.58 -22.65
CA SER A 495 -16.05 11.34 -21.41
C SER A 495 -17.19 10.32 -21.51
N ASP A 496 -17.65 9.99 -22.73
CA ASP A 496 -18.74 9.05 -22.98
C ASP A 496 -18.26 7.62 -23.25
N VAL A 497 -16.94 7.43 -23.30
CA VAL A 497 -16.34 6.10 -23.49
C VAL A 497 -16.56 5.23 -22.25
N VAL A 498 -17.04 4.01 -22.50
CA VAL A 498 -17.17 2.98 -21.46
C VAL A 498 -16.29 1.79 -21.84
N TYR A 499 -15.27 1.54 -21.01
CA TYR A 499 -14.38 0.39 -21.18
C TYR A 499 -15.07 -0.91 -20.77
N ASP A 500 -14.62 -2.03 -21.31
CA ASP A 500 -15.11 -3.33 -20.85
C ASP A 500 -14.67 -3.63 -19.41
N TYR A 501 -13.42 -3.26 -19.08
CA TYR A 501 -12.84 -3.45 -17.76
C TYR A 501 -12.16 -2.18 -17.25
N LEU A 502 -12.21 -1.97 -15.92
CA LEU A 502 -11.36 -1.08 -15.18
C LEU A 502 -10.57 -1.91 -14.15
N ILE A 503 -9.26 -1.67 -14.06
CA ILE A 503 -8.43 -2.17 -12.96
C ILE A 503 -7.98 -0.95 -12.15
N MET A 504 -8.38 -0.89 -10.88
CA MET A 504 -7.96 0.17 -9.97
C MET A 504 -6.91 -0.38 -9.01
N ASP A 505 -5.66 0.08 -9.16
CA ASP A 505 -4.57 -0.30 -8.27
C ASP A 505 -4.40 0.71 -7.13
N GLU A 506 -3.89 0.27 -5.99
CA GLU A 506 -3.73 1.03 -4.75
C GLU A 506 -5.05 1.70 -4.28
N ALA A 507 -6.17 0.98 -4.40
CA ALA A 507 -7.52 1.49 -4.10
C ALA A 507 -7.72 1.88 -2.63
N SER A 508 -6.85 1.46 -1.72
CA SER A 508 -6.81 1.91 -0.32
C SER A 508 -6.47 3.40 -0.17
N GLN A 509 -5.79 4.00 -1.16
CA GLN A 509 -5.42 5.42 -1.16
C GLN A 509 -6.40 6.30 -1.94
N VAL A 510 -7.43 5.73 -2.54
CA VAL A 510 -8.41 6.45 -3.35
C VAL A 510 -9.57 6.89 -2.45
N ASP A 511 -9.99 8.16 -2.56
CA ASP A 511 -11.21 8.64 -1.91
C ASP A 511 -12.47 8.15 -2.65
N ILE A 512 -13.59 8.13 -1.94
CA ILE A 512 -14.87 7.61 -2.45
C ILE A 512 -15.32 8.30 -3.73
N ALA A 513 -15.22 9.62 -3.80
CA ALA A 513 -15.71 10.37 -4.96
C ALA A 513 -14.84 10.11 -6.20
N THR A 514 -13.51 10.10 -6.03
CA THR A 514 -12.58 9.78 -7.13
C THR A 514 -12.74 8.33 -7.60
N GLY A 515 -12.92 7.38 -6.67
CA GLY A 515 -13.20 5.99 -6.99
C GLY A 515 -14.51 5.79 -7.77
N ALA A 516 -15.59 6.43 -7.30
CA ALA A 516 -16.89 6.40 -7.97
C ALA A 516 -16.83 7.01 -9.38
N LEU A 517 -16.05 8.10 -9.57
CA LEU A 517 -15.82 8.66 -10.90
C LEU A 517 -15.21 7.63 -11.84
N ALA A 518 -14.20 6.89 -11.38
CA ALA A 518 -13.56 5.84 -12.20
C ALA A 518 -14.52 4.69 -12.52
N LEU A 519 -15.35 4.27 -11.56
CA LEU A 519 -16.37 3.23 -11.81
C LEU A 519 -17.36 3.61 -12.92
N SER A 520 -17.60 4.90 -13.16
CA SER A 520 -18.48 5.36 -14.22
C SER A 520 -17.95 5.08 -15.63
N CYS A 521 -16.68 4.70 -15.76
CA CYS A 521 -15.99 4.51 -17.04
C CYS A 521 -15.98 3.07 -17.54
N ALA A 522 -16.46 2.08 -16.77
CA ALA A 522 -16.34 0.68 -17.17
C ALA A 522 -17.52 -0.20 -16.75
N ARG A 523 -17.72 -1.28 -17.50
CA ARG A 523 -18.74 -2.29 -17.21
C ARG A 523 -18.31 -3.24 -16.10
N ASN A 524 -17.06 -3.70 -16.13
CA ASN A 524 -16.50 -4.61 -15.14
C ASN A 524 -15.34 -3.93 -14.40
N VAL A 525 -15.16 -4.26 -13.13
CA VAL A 525 -14.13 -3.63 -12.31
C VAL A 525 -13.38 -4.64 -11.46
N VAL A 526 -12.06 -4.52 -11.45
CA VAL A 526 -11.16 -5.21 -10.53
C VAL A 526 -10.52 -4.16 -9.61
N ILE A 527 -10.82 -4.24 -8.34
CA ILE A 527 -10.34 -3.31 -7.32
C ILE A 527 -9.19 -3.99 -6.59
N VAL A 528 -7.98 -3.44 -6.72
CA VAL A 528 -6.76 -3.98 -6.14
C VAL A 528 -6.25 -3.01 -5.07
N GLY A 529 -5.95 -3.54 -3.89
CA GLY A 529 -5.40 -2.73 -2.80
C GLY A 529 -5.16 -3.57 -1.55
N ASP A 530 -4.91 -2.92 -0.43
CA ASP A 530 -4.69 -3.58 0.84
C ASP A 530 -5.29 -2.73 1.96
N THR A 531 -6.28 -3.27 2.66
CA THR A 531 -6.93 -2.58 3.79
C THR A 531 -6.03 -2.42 5.02
N LYS A 532 -4.84 -3.03 5.01
CA LYS A 532 -3.84 -2.95 6.09
C LYS A 532 -2.64 -2.06 5.71
N GLN A 533 -2.71 -1.37 4.56
CA GLN A 533 -1.77 -0.33 4.16
C GLN A 533 -2.39 1.06 4.28
N LEU A 534 -1.58 2.09 4.01
CA LEU A 534 -1.98 3.49 4.17
C LEU A 534 -3.32 3.79 3.48
N PRO A 535 -4.32 4.30 4.21
CA PRO A 535 -5.55 4.80 3.63
C PRO A 535 -5.36 6.18 3.00
N ASN A 536 -6.39 6.69 2.32
CA ASN A 536 -6.44 8.08 1.91
C ASN A 536 -6.43 9.01 3.14
N VAL A 537 -5.63 10.08 3.07
CA VAL A 537 -5.48 11.03 4.17
C VAL A 537 -6.58 12.10 4.09
N VAL A 538 -7.38 12.22 5.14
CA VAL A 538 -8.43 13.23 5.28
C VAL A 538 -8.11 14.13 6.48
N THR A 539 -8.00 15.45 6.26
CA THR A 539 -7.74 16.41 7.34
C THR A 539 -8.97 16.61 8.21
N ASP A 540 -8.78 17.03 9.47
CA ASP A 540 -9.91 17.15 10.43
C ASP A 540 -10.96 18.17 10.01
N ASP A 541 -10.55 19.27 9.35
CA ASP A 541 -11.48 20.26 8.76
C ASP A 541 -12.38 19.62 7.69
N ILE A 542 -11.80 18.76 6.86
CA ILE A 542 -12.56 18.03 5.82
C ILE A 542 -13.45 16.96 6.46
N LYS A 543 -12.98 16.26 7.52
CA LYS A 543 -13.80 15.28 8.26
C LYS A 543 -15.08 15.91 8.82
N ALA A 544 -14.96 17.10 9.45
CA ALA A 544 -16.11 17.80 10.00
C ALA A 544 -17.14 18.18 8.92
N LYS A 545 -16.67 18.72 7.77
CA LYS A 545 -17.53 19.07 6.63
C LYS A 545 -18.17 17.83 6.00
N ALA A 546 -17.41 16.76 5.84
CA ALA A 546 -17.89 15.50 5.29
C ALA A 546 -18.97 14.86 6.16
N LYS A 547 -18.80 14.92 7.49
CA LYS A 547 -19.81 14.46 8.44
C LYS A 547 -21.12 15.23 8.33
N ALA A 548 -21.06 16.56 8.23
CA ALA A 548 -22.25 17.38 8.05
C ALA A 548 -23.03 17.04 6.76
N ILE A 549 -22.30 16.77 5.65
CA ILE A 549 -22.92 16.29 4.41
C ILE A 549 -23.52 14.90 4.62
N PHE A 550 -22.77 13.97 5.22
CA PHE A 550 -23.24 12.59 5.44
C PHE A 550 -24.53 12.56 6.26
N ASP A 551 -24.60 13.34 7.34
CA ASP A 551 -25.77 13.43 8.22
C ASP A 551 -27.01 14.02 7.52
N SER A 552 -26.84 14.75 6.41
CA SER A 552 -27.93 15.30 5.60
C SER A 552 -28.50 14.31 4.57
N PHE A 553 -27.83 13.17 4.34
CA PHE A 553 -28.26 12.13 3.42
C PHE A 553 -28.54 10.83 4.15
N ASN A 554 -29.58 10.12 3.75
CA ASN A 554 -29.86 8.78 4.27
C ASN A 554 -29.12 7.73 3.42
N VAL A 555 -27.79 7.60 3.64
CA VAL A 555 -26.93 6.64 2.94
C VAL A 555 -26.25 5.72 3.95
N SER A 556 -25.81 4.54 3.50
CA SER A 556 -25.10 3.56 4.34
C SER A 556 -23.77 4.13 4.88
N GLU A 557 -23.39 3.71 6.10
CA GLU A 557 -22.10 4.08 6.72
C GLU A 557 -20.89 3.75 5.86
N GLY A 558 -20.97 2.73 5.03
CA GLY A 558 -19.91 2.39 4.08
C GLY A 558 -19.57 3.52 3.10
N TYR A 559 -20.44 4.51 2.89
CA TYR A 559 -20.17 5.70 2.07
C TYR A 559 -19.54 6.87 2.82
N GLN A 560 -19.16 6.73 4.10
CA GLN A 560 -18.48 7.79 4.84
C GLN A 560 -17.19 8.23 4.15
N TYR A 561 -17.01 9.53 3.92
CA TYR A 561 -15.86 10.10 3.21
C TYR A 561 -14.50 9.79 3.84
N THR A 562 -14.49 9.44 5.12
CA THR A 562 -13.30 9.00 5.85
C THR A 562 -12.80 7.61 5.43
N ASN A 563 -13.66 6.80 4.83
CA ASN A 563 -13.28 5.50 4.29
C ASN A 563 -12.46 5.66 3.01
N SER A 564 -11.50 4.77 2.79
CA SER A 564 -10.93 4.61 1.47
C SER A 564 -11.97 3.98 0.53
N PHE A 565 -11.78 4.17 -0.78
CA PHE A 565 -12.68 3.56 -1.75
C PHE A 565 -12.71 2.03 -1.65
N LEU A 566 -11.56 1.39 -1.38
CA LEU A 566 -11.49 -0.05 -1.12
C LEU A 566 -12.35 -0.45 0.08
N GLN A 567 -12.22 0.26 1.21
CA GLN A 567 -13.02 -0.01 2.40
C GLN A 567 -14.51 0.20 2.13
N SER A 568 -14.86 1.30 1.45
CA SER A 568 -16.24 1.58 1.07
C SER A 568 -16.89 0.47 0.23
N ILE A 569 -16.16 -0.06 -0.77
CA ILE A 569 -16.65 -1.20 -1.57
C ILE A 569 -16.94 -2.42 -0.71
N LEU A 570 -16.05 -2.73 0.24
CA LEU A 570 -16.20 -3.89 1.12
C LEU A 570 -17.38 -3.74 2.07
N ASP A 571 -17.59 -2.54 2.61
CA ASP A 571 -18.67 -2.25 3.57
C ASP A 571 -20.04 -2.15 2.86
N VAL A 572 -20.07 -1.54 1.68
CA VAL A 572 -21.29 -1.35 0.89
C VAL A 572 -21.72 -2.64 0.19
N MET A 573 -20.75 -3.48 -0.21
CA MET A 573 -20.97 -4.73 -0.94
C MET A 573 -20.38 -5.93 -0.17
N PRO A 574 -20.92 -6.33 0.98
CA PRO A 574 -20.33 -7.40 1.81
C PRO A 574 -20.21 -8.75 1.10
N ASN A 575 -21.02 -8.99 0.06
CA ASN A 575 -21.01 -10.22 -0.74
C ASN A 575 -20.17 -10.10 -2.01
N VAL A 576 -19.40 -9.02 -2.20
CA VAL A 576 -18.51 -8.89 -3.36
C VAL A 576 -17.44 -9.99 -3.32
N THR A 577 -17.13 -10.55 -4.49
CA THR A 577 -16.10 -11.58 -4.60
C THR A 577 -14.73 -11.00 -4.22
N GLN A 578 -14.14 -11.53 -3.15
CA GLN A 578 -12.84 -11.12 -2.65
C GLN A 578 -11.82 -12.23 -2.80
N THR A 579 -10.57 -11.87 -3.07
CA THR A 579 -9.43 -12.78 -3.07
C THR A 579 -8.27 -12.13 -2.32
N LEU A 580 -7.80 -12.77 -1.26
CA LEU A 580 -6.56 -12.39 -0.59
C LEU A 580 -5.39 -13.08 -1.30
N LEU A 581 -4.41 -12.29 -1.77
CA LEU A 581 -3.12 -12.81 -2.21
C LEU A 581 -2.31 -13.16 -0.97
N ARG A 582 -2.00 -14.44 -0.79
CA ARG A 582 -1.43 -14.95 0.46
C ARG A 582 0.07 -15.18 0.41
N GLU A 583 0.60 -15.57 -0.75
CA GLU A 583 1.99 -15.99 -0.90
C GLU A 583 2.90 -14.77 -1.00
N HIS A 584 3.76 -14.59 0.01
CA HIS A 584 4.69 -13.48 0.12
C HIS A 584 6.09 -13.88 -0.35
N TYR A 585 6.68 -13.09 -1.27
CA TYR A 585 7.97 -13.40 -1.94
C TYR A 585 9.02 -12.31 -1.76
N ARG A 586 8.84 -11.32 -0.90
CA ARG A 586 9.72 -10.15 -0.84
C ARG A 586 10.65 -10.16 0.36
N CYS A 587 10.08 -10.04 1.54
CA CYS A 587 10.82 -9.79 2.78
C CYS A 587 11.36 -11.09 3.37
N HIS A 588 12.44 -10.98 4.13
CA HIS A 588 12.93 -12.06 4.96
C HIS A 588 11.82 -12.59 5.90
N PRO A 589 11.73 -13.92 6.15
CA PRO A 589 10.68 -14.50 6.97
C PRO A 589 10.50 -13.83 8.34
N LYS A 590 11.59 -13.53 9.03
CA LYS A 590 11.57 -12.88 10.36
C LYS A 590 10.99 -11.47 10.32
N ILE A 591 11.18 -10.72 9.23
CA ILE A 591 10.62 -9.36 9.08
C ILE A 591 9.11 -9.43 8.83
N ILE A 592 8.71 -10.17 7.81
CA ILE A 592 7.29 -10.18 7.41
C ILE A 592 6.40 -10.97 8.38
N ASN A 593 6.96 -11.90 9.15
CA ASN A 593 6.17 -12.68 10.11
C ASN A 593 5.58 -11.80 11.23
N PHE A 594 6.28 -10.74 11.64
CA PHE A 594 5.68 -9.76 12.56
C PHE A 594 4.43 -9.12 11.94
N CYS A 595 4.56 -8.60 10.71
CA CYS A 595 3.41 -8.03 10.00
C CYS A 595 2.28 -9.05 9.79
N ASN A 596 2.64 -10.30 9.47
CA ASN A 596 1.69 -11.39 9.29
C ASN A 596 0.86 -11.66 10.54
N GLN A 597 1.51 -11.77 11.68
CA GLN A 597 0.83 -12.03 12.96
C GLN A 597 0.03 -10.81 13.42
N LYS A 598 0.63 -9.62 13.36
CA LYS A 598 0.02 -8.40 13.89
C LYS A 598 -1.12 -7.86 13.04
N PHE A 599 -0.97 -7.84 11.71
CA PHE A 599 -1.89 -7.15 10.80
C PHE A 599 -2.72 -8.09 9.92
N TYR A 600 -2.19 -9.29 9.57
CA TYR A 600 -2.83 -10.23 8.64
C TYR A 600 -3.32 -11.52 9.31
N ARG A 601 -3.37 -11.59 10.63
CA ARG A 601 -3.89 -12.74 11.41
C ARG A 601 -3.24 -14.09 11.07
N GLY A 602 -1.99 -14.09 10.63
CA GLY A 602 -1.29 -15.29 10.22
C GLY A 602 -1.70 -15.84 8.84
N GLU A 603 -2.49 -15.11 8.04
CA GLU A 603 -3.03 -15.63 6.77
C GLU A 603 -2.00 -15.63 5.64
N LEU A 604 -0.88 -14.89 5.76
CA LEU A 604 0.16 -14.87 4.74
C LEU A 604 1.00 -16.15 4.80
N ILE A 605 1.33 -16.66 3.62
CA ILE A 605 2.20 -17.81 3.42
C ILE A 605 3.57 -17.27 3.00
N ILE A 606 4.56 -17.41 3.87
CA ILE A 606 5.89 -16.84 3.65
C ILE A 606 6.69 -17.81 2.76
N MET A 607 6.90 -17.41 1.49
CA MET A 607 7.57 -18.22 0.49
C MET A 607 9.10 -17.98 0.45
N THR A 608 9.57 -16.91 1.09
CA THR A 608 11.00 -16.64 1.27
C THR A 608 11.61 -17.61 2.28
N THR A 609 12.92 -17.85 2.17
CA THR A 609 13.62 -18.81 3.00
C THR A 609 14.55 -18.10 3.96
N ASP A 610 14.47 -18.45 5.24
CA ASP A 610 15.43 -18.11 6.27
C ASP A 610 16.65 -19.04 6.13
N LYS A 611 17.84 -18.49 5.99
CA LYS A 611 19.10 -19.24 5.87
C LYS A 611 19.92 -19.22 7.15
N GLY A 612 19.33 -18.68 8.23
CA GLY A 612 19.99 -18.51 9.51
C GLY A 612 20.88 -17.25 9.58
N GLU A 613 20.47 -16.18 8.89
CA GLU A 613 21.13 -14.88 8.99
C GLU A 613 20.94 -14.31 10.41
N GLU A 614 22.04 -13.88 11.07
CA GLU A 614 22.02 -13.45 12.47
C GLU A 614 21.63 -11.97 12.66
N ASP A 615 21.77 -11.13 11.63
CA ASP A 615 21.61 -9.69 11.67
C ASP A 615 20.40 -9.17 10.86
N VAL A 616 19.35 -9.97 10.78
CA VAL A 616 18.10 -9.62 10.03
C VAL A 616 17.33 -8.50 10.69
N LEU A 617 17.25 -8.53 12.01
CA LEU A 617 16.55 -7.56 12.84
C LEU A 617 17.52 -6.99 13.88
N SER A 618 17.44 -5.70 14.15
CA SER A 618 18.16 -5.09 15.27
C SER A 618 17.44 -3.87 15.80
N VAL A 619 17.64 -3.60 17.08
CA VAL A 619 17.12 -2.39 17.76
C VAL A 619 18.27 -1.70 18.45
N VAL A 620 18.36 -0.38 18.26
CA VAL A 620 19.24 0.48 19.04
C VAL A 620 18.38 1.47 19.80
N LYS A 621 18.44 1.41 21.13
CA LYS A 621 17.79 2.37 22.03
C LYS A 621 18.74 3.53 22.29
N THR A 622 18.28 4.77 22.09
CA THR A 622 19.08 5.93 22.49
C THR A 622 19.17 6.00 24.02
N VAL A 623 20.12 6.76 24.52
CA VAL A 623 20.13 7.13 25.94
C VAL A 623 18.78 7.79 26.25
N ALA A 624 18.23 7.47 27.42
CA ALA A 624 16.97 8.06 27.86
C ALA A 624 17.11 9.58 28.02
N GLY A 625 16.11 10.34 27.58
CA GLY A 625 16.15 11.80 27.63
C GLY A 625 15.03 12.44 26.82
N ASN A 626 14.99 13.78 26.85
CA ASN A 626 14.05 14.57 26.08
C ASN A 626 14.73 15.13 24.83
N HIS A 627 14.94 14.27 23.83
CA HIS A 627 15.75 14.56 22.64
C HIS A 627 14.92 15.08 21.46
N GLU A 628 13.62 14.82 21.45
CA GLU A 628 12.71 15.25 20.38
C GLU A 628 12.40 16.75 20.49
N ARG A 629 12.44 17.46 19.37
CA ARG A 629 12.04 18.87 19.22
C ARG A 629 11.35 19.08 17.88
N ASN A 630 10.09 19.46 17.90
CA ASN A 630 9.33 19.71 16.66
C ASN A 630 9.38 18.53 15.67
N HIS A 631 9.19 17.31 16.15
CA HIS A 631 9.25 16.09 15.34
C HIS A 631 10.62 15.84 14.67
N TYR A 632 11.66 16.17 15.40
CA TYR A 632 13.06 16.01 15.01
C TYR A 632 13.89 15.56 16.22
N SER A 633 14.74 14.57 16.01
CA SER A 633 15.66 14.04 17.04
C SER A 633 17.07 13.91 16.48
N GLN A 634 17.94 14.86 16.82
CA GLN A 634 19.37 14.80 16.45
C GLN A 634 20.04 13.55 17.02
N ARG A 635 19.66 13.14 18.24
CA ARG A 635 20.23 11.96 18.88
C ARG A 635 20.03 10.70 18.05
N GLN A 636 18.84 10.50 17.48
CA GLN A 636 18.60 9.35 16.60
C GLN A 636 19.40 9.45 15.30
N ILE A 637 19.62 10.65 14.74
CA ILE A 637 20.47 10.87 13.57
C ILE A 637 21.92 10.50 13.90
N ASP A 638 22.45 10.96 15.04
CA ASP A 638 23.81 10.66 15.46
C ASP A 638 24.03 9.14 15.66
N VAL A 639 23.04 8.45 16.23
CA VAL A 639 23.04 6.99 16.38
C VAL A 639 23.05 6.29 15.02
N ILE A 640 22.19 6.73 14.08
CA ILE A 640 22.16 6.17 12.73
C ILE A 640 23.52 6.36 12.05
N LYS A 641 24.07 7.57 12.10
CA LYS A 641 25.31 7.93 11.42
C LYS A 641 26.54 7.25 12.00
N ASN A 642 26.65 7.19 13.33
CA ASN A 642 27.88 6.78 14.00
C ASN A 642 27.88 5.33 14.50
N GLU A 643 26.70 4.71 14.70
CA GLU A 643 26.60 3.32 15.17
C GLU A 643 25.97 2.39 14.16
N ILE A 644 24.83 2.77 13.56
CA ILE A 644 24.07 1.88 12.65
C ILE A 644 24.78 1.72 11.30
N ILE A 645 25.06 2.84 10.62
CA ILE A 645 25.66 2.81 9.28
C ILE A 645 27.00 2.09 9.29
N PRO A 646 27.97 2.38 10.21
CA PRO A 646 29.26 1.69 10.21
C PRO A 646 29.16 0.19 10.51
N LYS A 647 28.15 -0.22 11.30
CA LYS A 647 28.00 -1.62 11.73
C LYS A 647 27.23 -2.48 10.73
N TYR A 648 26.16 -1.95 10.14
CA TYR A 648 25.18 -2.77 9.41
C TYR A 648 25.06 -2.43 7.92
N VAL A 649 25.54 -1.27 7.46
CA VAL A 649 25.36 -0.82 6.08
C VAL A 649 26.64 -1.05 5.28
N SER A 650 26.63 -2.08 4.45
CA SER A 650 27.74 -2.36 3.51
C SER A 650 27.54 -1.67 2.15
N ASN A 651 26.29 -1.40 1.75
CA ASN A 651 25.96 -0.72 0.50
C ASN A 651 24.90 0.36 0.75
N PRO A 652 25.26 1.65 0.69
CA PRO A 652 24.33 2.76 0.87
C PRO A 652 23.20 2.78 -0.16
N GLU A 653 23.45 2.45 -1.43
CA GLU A 653 22.44 2.46 -2.50
C GLU A 653 21.32 1.44 -2.27
N GLU A 654 21.63 0.32 -1.61
CA GLU A 654 20.67 -0.73 -1.25
C GLU A 654 19.98 -0.48 0.09
N THR A 655 20.33 0.62 0.75
CA THR A 655 19.78 0.99 2.07
C THR A 655 18.84 2.19 1.94
N GLY A 656 17.83 2.24 2.78
CA GLY A 656 16.91 3.38 2.91
C GLY A 656 16.66 3.73 4.36
N ILE A 657 16.43 5.02 4.63
CA ILE A 657 16.05 5.49 5.96
C ILE A 657 14.61 5.97 5.93
N ILE A 658 13.80 5.51 6.85
CA ILE A 658 12.38 5.87 6.96
C ILE A 658 12.15 6.56 8.31
N ALA A 659 11.46 7.70 8.28
CA ALA A 659 10.97 8.36 9.48
C ALA A 659 9.50 8.80 9.31
N PRO A 660 8.72 8.93 10.40
CA PRO A 660 7.32 9.36 10.30
C PRO A 660 7.20 10.84 9.90
N TYR A 661 8.17 11.69 10.26
CA TYR A 661 8.07 13.14 10.15
C TYR A 661 9.00 13.74 9.09
N LYS A 662 8.53 14.79 8.41
CA LYS A 662 9.28 15.50 7.36
C LYS A 662 10.54 16.18 7.92
N ASN A 663 10.46 16.81 9.11
CA ASN A 663 11.58 17.52 9.71
C ASN A 663 12.76 16.56 9.95
N GLN A 664 12.48 15.35 10.43
CA GLN A 664 13.50 14.31 10.62
C GLN A 664 14.12 13.89 9.29
N VAL A 665 13.30 13.69 8.26
CA VAL A 665 13.77 13.31 6.91
C VAL A 665 14.65 14.40 6.31
N GLU A 666 14.29 15.67 6.44
CA GLU A 666 15.08 16.79 5.93
C GLU A 666 16.45 16.87 6.61
N ALA A 667 16.48 16.68 7.93
CA ALA A 667 17.74 16.65 8.69
C ALA A 667 18.60 15.42 8.32
N LEU A 668 18.00 14.22 8.23
CA LEU A 668 18.70 13.02 7.78
C LEU A 668 19.30 13.21 6.38
N SER A 669 18.56 13.80 5.44
CA SER A 669 19.04 14.04 4.07
C SER A 669 20.17 15.06 3.98
N LYS A 670 20.24 16.02 4.93
CA LYS A 670 21.35 16.97 5.03
C LYS A 670 22.64 16.32 5.57
N GLU A 671 22.52 15.44 6.55
CA GLU A 671 23.67 14.85 7.25
C GLU A 671 24.14 13.53 6.68
N ILE A 672 23.24 12.77 6.02
CA ILE A 672 23.51 11.45 5.43
C ILE A 672 23.08 11.52 3.96
N THR A 673 24.03 11.96 3.12
CA THR A 673 23.75 12.24 1.68
C THR A 673 23.75 10.98 0.81
N ASP A 674 24.38 9.89 1.26
CA ASP A 674 24.61 8.69 0.48
C ASP A 674 23.45 7.68 0.57
N ILE A 675 22.49 7.88 1.48
CA ILE A 675 21.36 6.99 1.71
C ILE A 675 20.03 7.76 1.49
N ASP A 676 19.13 7.18 0.71
CA ASP A 676 17.80 7.77 0.44
C ASP A 676 16.96 7.79 1.74
N ALA A 677 16.66 8.99 2.24
CA ALA A 677 15.80 9.18 3.39
C ALA A 677 14.44 9.73 2.96
N ALA A 678 13.36 9.14 3.45
CA ALA A 678 12.01 9.59 3.12
C ALA A 678 10.98 9.26 4.21
N THR A 679 9.83 9.97 4.17
CA THR A 679 8.68 9.58 4.99
C THR A 679 8.08 8.27 4.48
N VAL A 680 7.36 7.55 5.37
CA VAL A 680 6.69 6.29 5.01
C VAL A 680 5.83 6.45 3.76
N HIS A 681 5.08 7.55 3.63
CA HIS A 681 4.24 7.84 2.45
C HIS A 681 5.04 7.96 1.15
N LYS A 682 6.19 8.64 1.20
CA LYS A 682 7.06 8.80 0.02
C LYS A 682 7.86 7.53 -0.30
N PHE A 683 8.02 6.65 0.69
CA PHE A 683 8.69 5.36 0.51
C PHE A 683 7.73 4.28 0.00
N GLN A 684 6.43 4.54 -0.01
CA GLN A 684 5.44 3.59 -0.53
C GLN A 684 5.69 3.32 -2.03
N GLY A 685 5.65 2.05 -2.42
CA GLY A 685 6.01 1.60 -3.77
C GLY A 685 7.51 1.35 -3.98
N LYS A 686 8.40 1.91 -3.15
CA LYS A 686 9.84 1.61 -3.16
C LYS A 686 10.15 0.43 -2.24
N GLU A 687 11.31 -0.18 -2.44
CA GLU A 687 11.83 -1.26 -1.59
C GLU A 687 13.36 -1.24 -1.62
N LYS A 688 13.99 -1.63 -0.51
CA LYS A 688 15.44 -1.72 -0.37
C LYS A 688 15.84 -3.04 0.28
N GLU A 689 17.08 -3.44 0.10
CA GLU A 689 17.59 -4.62 0.79
C GLU A 689 17.59 -4.39 2.31
N ASN A 690 18.02 -3.21 2.74
CA ASN A 690 18.11 -2.80 4.14
C ASN A 690 17.26 -1.55 4.39
N ILE A 691 16.55 -1.53 5.52
CA ILE A 691 15.78 -0.37 5.97
C ILE A 691 16.19 -0.01 7.40
N ILE A 692 16.44 1.26 7.61
CA ILE A 692 16.63 1.87 8.93
C ILE A 692 15.35 2.68 9.24
N ILE A 693 14.75 2.45 10.39
CA ILE A 693 13.58 3.22 10.85
C ILE A 693 13.99 4.07 12.05
N SER A 694 13.79 5.38 11.94
CA SER A 694 13.89 6.35 13.04
C SER A 694 12.50 6.65 13.56
N THR A 695 12.20 6.36 14.82
CA THR A 695 10.87 6.62 15.42
C THR A 695 10.69 8.06 15.85
N VAL A 696 11.77 8.78 16.09
CA VAL A 696 11.87 10.21 16.45
C VAL A 696 11.38 10.53 17.86
N ASP A 697 10.16 10.17 18.20
CA ASP A 697 9.45 10.59 19.41
C ASP A 697 10.13 10.08 20.70
N ASP A 698 10.16 10.91 21.72
CA ASP A 698 10.60 10.53 23.09
C ASP A 698 9.51 9.73 23.82
N GLU A 699 8.25 10.09 23.63
CA GLU A 699 7.07 9.27 23.90
C GLU A 699 6.38 9.00 22.56
N ILE A 700 6.31 7.74 22.15
CA ILE A 700 5.80 7.35 20.85
C ILE A 700 4.36 7.81 20.70
N SER A 701 4.12 8.68 19.72
CA SER A 701 2.81 9.26 19.43
C SER A 701 1.89 8.26 18.70
N ASP A 702 0.58 8.52 18.75
CA ASP A 702 -0.39 7.72 17.99
C ASP A 702 -0.16 7.79 16.47
N PHE A 703 0.47 8.87 15.99
CA PHE A 703 0.84 9.00 14.58
C PHE A 703 2.05 8.14 14.19
N ALA A 704 3.12 8.16 14.98
CA ALA A 704 4.31 7.34 14.73
C ALA A 704 4.01 5.84 14.91
N ASP A 705 3.04 5.49 15.77
CA ASP A 705 2.59 4.14 16.08
C ASP A 705 1.40 3.67 15.22
N ASP A 706 1.02 4.44 14.20
CA ASP A 706 -0.09 4.08 13.32
C ASP A 706 0.18 2.71 12.67
N PRO A 707 -0.74 1.72 12.79
CA PRO A 707 -0.53 0.36 12.31
C PRO A 707 -0.32 0.30 10.79
N TYR A 708 -0.92 1.20 10.02
CA TYR A 708 -0.76 1.27 8.57
C TYR A 708 0.63 1.80 8.19
N LEU A 709 1.12 2.82 8.93
CA LEU A 709 2.47 3.35 8.74
C LEU A 709 3.53 2.28 9.05
N ILE A 710 3.39 1.60 10.18
CA ILE A 710 4.34 0.55 10.61
C ILE A 710 4.33 -0.60 9.61
N ASN A 711 3.17 -1.12 9.23
CA ASN A 711 3.07 -2.21 8.27
C ASN A 711 3.73 -1.87 6.92
N VAL A 712 3.53 -0.65 6.43
CA VAL A 712 4.17 -0.17 5.21
C VAL A 712 5.68 -0.04 5.40
N ALA A 713 6.16 0.58 6.47
CA ALA A 713 7.59 0.80 6.72
C ALA A 713 8.36 -0.52 6.81
N LEU A 714 7.88 -1.47 7.61
CA LEU A 714 8.52 -2.78 7.80
C LEU A 714 8.59 -3.58 6.50
N SER A 715 7.51 -3.58 5.73
CA SER A 715 7.42 -4.32 4.47
C SER A 715 8.24 -3.74 3.32
N ARG A 716 8.98 -2.64 3.54
CA ARG A 716 9.98 -2.09 2.58
C ARG A 716 11.31 -2.82 2.66
N ALA A 717 11.64 -3.45 3.78
CA ALA A 717 12.88 -4.18 4.00
C ALA A 717 12.82 -5.57 3.37
N LYS A 718 13.79 -5.87 2.50
CA LYS A 718 13.91 -7.22 1.92
C LYS A 718 14.72 -8.15 2.81
N LYS A 719 15.88 -7.71 3.30
CA LYS A 719 16.83 -8.54 4.04
C LYS A 719 17.03 -8.13 5.48
N LYS A 720 17.23 -6.82 5.75
CA LYS A 720 17.55 -6.31 7.08
C LYS A 720 16.65 -5.15 7.47
N LEU A 721 16.27 -5.14 8.74
CA LEU A 721 15.51 -4.07 9.36
C LEU A 721 16.21 -3.63 10.65
N MET A 722 16.56 -2.37 10.72
CA MET A 722 17.20 -1.75 11.88
C MET A 722 16.27 -0.67 12.43
N LEU A 723 15.94 -0.76 13.71
CA LEU A 723 15.05 0.17 14.39
C LEU A 723 15.83 1.04 15.38
N VAL A 724 15.70 2.34 15.26
CA VAL A 724 16.24 3.30 16.24
C VAL A 724 15.08 3.90 17.00
N VAL A 725 15.09 3.71 18.31
CA VAL A 725 14.02 4.14 19.23
C VAL A 725 14.59 4.91 20.41
N THR A 726 13.72 5.64 21.09
CA THR A 726 14.05 6.26 22.37
C THR A 726 14.36 5.22 23.45
N GLY A 727 15.25 5.54 24.37
CA GLY A 727 15.48 4.77 25.58
C GLY A 727 14.48 5.03 26.71
N ASN A 728 13.56 5.97 26.53
CA ASN A 728 12.53 6.26 27.51
C ASN A 728 11.53 5.11 27.63
N GLU A 729 11.09 4.85 28.87
CA GLU A 729 9.95 3.96 29.10
C GLU A 729 8.68 4.54 28.46
N GLN A 730 7.91 3.68 27.82
CA GLN A 730 6.67 4.09 27.19
C GLN A 730 5.49 3.95 28.15
N SER A 731 4.65 4.97 28.22
CA SER A 731 3.48 4.99 29.13
C SER A 731 2.34 4.08 28.71
N LYS A 732 2.33 3.62 27.45
CA LYS A 732 1.30 2.76 26.84
C LYS A 732 1.92 1.63 26.04
N GLU A 733 1.19 0.51 25.94
CA GLU A 733 1.50 -0.52 24.95
C GLU A 733 1.36 0.06 23.53
N ARG A 734 2.37 -0.19 22.69
CA ARG A 734 2.51 0.35 21.33
C ARG A 734 2.84 -0.77 20.35
N ASN A 735 2.48 -0.57 19.07
CA ASN A 735 2.89 -1.49 18.01
C ASN A 735 4.43 -1.57 17.89
N ILE A 736 5.10 -0.44 18.13
CA ILE A 736 6.57 -0.39 18.14
C ILE A 736 7.14 -1.18 19.33
N THR A 737 6.52 -1.14 20.51
CA THR A 737 6.92 -1.98 21.66
C THR A 737 6.72 -3.46 21.35
N ASP A 738 5.59 -3.86 20.76
CA ASP A 738 5.38 -5.24 20.32
C ASP A 738 6.43 -5.69 19.29
N LEU A 739 6.90 -4.78 18.42
CA LEU A 739 7.97 -5.07 17.48
C LEU A 739 9.32 -5.29 18.21
N ILE A 740 9.64 -4.48 19.21
CA ILE A 740 10.85 -4.63 20.00
C ILE A 740 10.81 -5.97 20.75
N ASP A 741 9.69 -6.30 21.36
CA ASP A 741 9.49 -7.56 22.08
C ASP A 741 9.59 -8.77 21.13
N TYR A 742 9.03 -8.64 19.93
CA TYR A 742 9.16 -9.66 18.88
C TYR A 742 10.62 -9.86 18.45
N ILE A 743 11.38 -8.76 18.27
CA ILE A 743 12.81 -8.80 17.93
C ILE A 743 13.59 -9.51 19.01
N GLN A 744 13.36 -9.14 20.27
CA GLN A 744 14.00 -9.75 21.43
C GLN A 744 13.63 -11.24 21.59
N TYR A 745 12.35 -11.57 21.42
CA TYR A 745 11.87 -12.95 21.49
C TYR A 745 12.52 -13.85 20.43
N ASN A 746 12.81 -13.31 19.24
CA ASN A 746 13.51 -14.04 18.19
C ASN A 746 15.03 -14.04 18.32
N ASN A 747 15.58 -13.70 19.49
CA ASN A 747 17.01 -13.66 19.84
C ASN A 747 17.85 -12.70 18.99
N PHE A 748 17.22 -11.65 18.45
CA PHE A 748 17.95 -10.60 17.75
C PHE A 748 18.43 -9.50 18.71
N GLU A 749 19.42 -8.73 18.27
CA GLU A 749 20.13 -7.76 19.08
C GLU A 749 19.24 -6.56 19.42
N VAL A 750 19.11 -6.31 20.72
CA VAL A 750 18.54 -5.07 21.29
C VAL A 750 19.64 -4.42 22.12
N THR A 751 20.22 -3.33 21.62
CA THR A 751 21.35 -2.65 22.24
C THR A 751 20.98 -1.26 22.70
N GLU A 752 21.72 -0.77 23.70
CA GLU A 752 21.71 0.63 24.10
C GLU A 752 22.84 1.37 23.40
N SER A 753 22.53 2.53 22.84
CA SER A 753 23.51 3.40 22.22
C SER A 753 24.54 3.91 23.26
N LYS A 754 25.78 4.02 22.81
CA LYS A 754 26.86 4.64 23.59
C LYS A 754 26.97 6.14 23.36
N ILE A 755 26.18 6.68 22.45
CA ILE A 755 26.17 8.11 22.13
C ILE A 755 25.35 8.83 23.17
N TYR A 756 26.05 9.66 23.93
CA TYR A 756 25.49 10.51 25.00
C TYR A 756 26.00 11.94 24.84
N SER A 757 25.34 12.88 25.53
CA SER A 757 25.71 14.27 25.59
C SER A 757 25.93 14.68 27.03
N ILE A 758 26.86 15.60 27.28
CA ILE A 758 26.98 16.24 28.59
C ILE A 758 25.68 17.00 28.93
N PHE A 759 24.95 17.44 27.92
CA PHE A 759 23.67 18.14 28.08
C PHE A 759 22.51 17.22 28.46
N ASP A 760 22.67 15.89 28.41
CA ASP A 760 21.67 14.96 28.94
C ASP A 760 21.39 15.20 30.41
N TYR A 761 22.39 15.69 31.16
CA TYR A 761 22.20 16.11 32.53
C TYR A 761 21.22 17.29 32.73
N LEU A 762 20.88 18.03 31.67
CA LEU A 762 19.86 19.08 31.75
C LEU A 762 18.44 18.51 31.88
N TYR A 763 18.25 17.25 31.49
CA TYR A 763 16.94 16.63 31.56
C TYR A 763 16.51 16.32 32.99
N LYS A 764 15.22 16.41 33.24
CA LYS A 764 14.63 16.31 34.58
C LYS A 764 14.97 15.01 35.31
N GLN A 765 15.07 13.91 34.55
CA GLN A 765 15.39 12.58 35.08
C GLN A 765 16.83 12.48 35.66
N TYR A 766 17.75 13.31 35.20
CA TYR A 766 19.15 13.34 35.64
C TYR A 766 19.43 14.46 36.65
N THR A 767 18.42 14.98 37.35
CA THR A 767 18.57 16.11 38.25
C THR A 767 19.56 15.82 39.38
N GLU A 768 19.56 14.63 39.97
CA GLU A 768 20.50 14.27 41.05
C GLU A 768 21.89 14.04 40.50
N GLU A 769 22.05 13.37 39.39
CA GLU A 769 23.32 13.15 38.69
C GLU A 769 23.96 14.49 38.31
N ARG A 770 23.16 15.42 37.74
CA ARG A 770 23.58 16.78 37.42
C ARG A 770 24.09 17.49 38.67
N ARG A 771 23.34 17.43 39.78
CA ARG A 771 23.74 18.06 41.03
C ARG A 771 25.08 17.52 41.55
N VAL A 772 25.22 16.19 41.55
CA VAL A 772 26.48 15.53 41.99
C VAL A 772 27.64 15.89 41.09
N TYR A 773 27.40 15.92 39.74
CA TYR A 773 28.45 16.27 38.77
C TYR A 773 28.91 17.73 38.94
N LEU A 774 27.97 18.67 38.97
CA LEU A 774 28.29 20.11 39.10
C LEU A 774 28.90 20.48 40.47
N GLN A 775 28.62 19.74 41.54
CA GLN A 775 29.24 19.96 42.86
C GLN A 775 30.76 19.71 42.88
N LYS A 776 31.29 18.94 41.97
CA LYS A 776 32.72 18.63 41.82
C LYS A 776 33.50 19.73 41.10
N HIS A 777 32.84 20.69 40.49
CA HIS A 777 33.42 21.70 39.63
C HIS A 777 33.02 23.10 40.05
N LYS A 778 33.79 24.09 39.59
CA LYS A 778 33.51 25.52 39.90
C LYS A 778 32.32 25.99 39.08
N LYS A 779 31.36 26.64 39.70
CA LYS A 779 30.26 27.33 38.99
C LYS A 779 30.81 28.57 38.28
N VAL A 780 30.62 28.69 36.94
CA VAL A 780 31.17 29.77 36.11
C VAL A 780 30.12 30.62 35.44
N SER A 781 28.87 30.13 35.37
CA SER A 781 27.74 30.80 34.74
C SER A 781 26.45 30.65 35.54
N GLU A 782 25.44 31.44 35.18
CA GLU A 782 24.06 31.26 35.67
C GLU A 782 23.37 30.12 34.97
N TYR A 783 23.81 29.75 33.74
CA TYR A 783 23.24 28.69 32.93
C TYR A 783 23.90 27.34 33.20
N ASP A 784 23.09 26.32 33.49
CA ASP A 784 23.59 24.99 33.79
C ASP A 784 24.26 24.35 32.55
N SER A 785 23.83 24.68 31.33
CA SER A 785 24.47 24.22 30.09
C SER A 785 25.95 24.65 30.00
N GLU A 786 26.24 25.91 30.31
CA GLU A 786 27.60 26.40 30.32
C GLU A 786 28.41 25.80 31.48
N ASN A 787 27.82 25.62 32.66
CA ASN A 787 28.48 24.94 33.77
C ASN A 787 28.84 23.49 33.46
N LEU A 788 27.95 22.76 32.76
CA LEU A 788 28.21 21.39 32.33
C LEU A 788 29.33 21.32 31.28
N MET A 789 29.33 22.25 30.32
CA MET A 789 30.36 22.32 29.30
C MET A 789 31.71 22.69 29.92
N TYR A 790 31.73 23.66 30.84
CA TYR A 790 32.95 24.02 31.59
C TYR A 790 33.52 22.81 32.32
N SER A 791 32.68 22.09 33.05
CA SER A 791 33.06 20.89 33.78
C SER A 791 33.64 19.80 32.88
N LEU A 792 33.03 19.60 31.71
CA LEU A 792 33.55 18.70 30.72
C LEU A 792 34.92 19.11 30.18
N ILE A 793 35.11 20.40 29.89
CA ILE A 793 36.41 20.94 29.43
C ILE A 793 37.47 20.76 30.50
N GLU A 794 37.15 21.08 31.77
CA GLU A 794 38.06 20.85 32.90
C GLU A 794 38.45 19.37 33.02
N ASP A 795 37.48 18.46 32.94
CA ASP A 795 37.76 17.03 32.98
C ASP A 795 38.71 16.58 31.84
N ILE A 796 38.54 17.12 30.63
CA ILE A 796 39.41 16.80 29.49
C ILE A 796 40.81 17.35 29.71
N ILE A 797 40.96 18.64 30.01
CA ILE A 797 42.26 19.28 30.12
C ILE A 797 43.02 18.87 31.39
N SER A 798 42.38 18.28 32.39
CA SER A 798 43.05 17.71 33.58
C SER A 798 43.92 16.49 33.24
N ALA A 799 43.74 15.87 32.06
CA ALA A 799 44.58 14.75 31.63
C ALA A 799 46.05 15.21 31.41
N ASN A 800 47.01 14.40 31.82
CA ASN A 800 48.45 14.70 31.69
C ASN A 800 48.86 15.16 30.28
N LYS A 801 48.23 14.65 29.24
CA LYS A 801 48.46 15.02 27.85
C LYS A 801 48.19 16.51 27.57
N TYR A 802 47.23 17.13 28.26
CA TYR A 802 46.82 18.51 28.04
C TYR A 802 47.30 19.46 29.16
N SER A 803 48.27 19.06 29.95
CA SER A 803 48.77 19.81 31.14
C SER A 803 49.24 21.25 30.87
N SER A 804 49.59 21.54 29.60
CA SER A 804 49.94 22.89 29.13
C SER A 804 48.76 23.79 28.80
N LEU A 805 47.54 23.24 28.80
CA LEU A 805 46.32 23.98 28.48
C LEU A 805 45.60 24.47 29.70
N ASP A 806 44.79 25.50 29.49
CA ASP A 806 43.84 26.05 30.46
C ASP A 806 42.62 26.63 29.80
N VAL A 807 41.53 26.83 30.52
CA VAL A 807 40.28 27.36 29.99
C VAL A 807 39.89 28.65 30.69
N VAL A 808 39.39 29.61 29.95
CA VAL A 808 38.79 30.85 30.46
C VAL A 808 37.36 30.97 29.91
N CYS A 809 36.45 31.40 30.80
CA CYS A 809 35.02 31.60 30.47
C CYS A 809 34.74 33.06 30.13
N HIS A 810 33.72 33.29 29.28
CA HIS A 810 33.25 34.65 28.90
C HIS A 810 34.37 35.55 28.43
N PHE A 811 35.22 35.01 27.56
CA PHE A 811 36.39 35.75 27.08
C PHE A 811 36.00 36.84 26.08
N PRO A 812 36.29 38.13 26.32
CA PRO A 812 35.89 39.23 25.41
C PRO A 812 36.53 39.06 24.04
N LEU A 813 35.74 39.12 22.98
CA LEU A 813 36.20 38.89 21.61
C LEU A 813 37.22 39.93 21.18
N ASN A 814 37.10 41.18 21.60
CA ASN A 814 38.01 42.28 21.30
C ASN A 814 39.47 42.03 21.79
N MET A 815 39.66 41.18 22.80
CA MET A 815 40.99 40.81 23.30
C MET A 815 41.75 39.84 22.37
N LEU A 816 41.03 39.18 21.45
CA LEU A 816 41.62 38.31 20.41
C LEU A 816 42.01 39.09 19.17
N ILE A 817 41.46 40.26 18.97
CA ILE A 817 41.65 41.08 17.75
C ILE A 817 42.99 41.81 17.81
N LYS A 818 44.02 41.22 17.23
CA LYS A 818 45.39 41.83 17.17
C LYS A 818 45.55 42.77 15.98
N ASN A 819 44.88 42.57 14.88
CA ASN A 819 44.92 43.39 13.68
C ASN A 819 43.49 43.69 13.16
N PRO A 820 42.84 44.78 13.61
CA PRO A 820 41.49 45.13 13.23
C PRO A 820 41.30 45.38 11.71
N GLU A 821 42.39 45.61 10.95
CA GLU A 821 42.34 45.87 9.49
C GLU A 821 41.91 44.61 8.70
N LEU A 822 41.93 43.43 9.30
CA LEU A 822 41.43 42.21 8.70
C LEU A 822 39.90 42.14 8.66
N LEU A 823 39.22 42.96 9.47
CA LEU A 823 37.78 42.91 9.67
C LEU A 823 37.09 43.97 8.80
N ASN A 824 35.95 43.66 8.23
CA ASN A 824 35.07 44.62 7.66
C ASN A 824 34.41 45.52 8.74
N GLU A 825 33.68 46.57 8.34
CA GLU A 825 33.11 47.54 9.26
C GLU A 825 32.10 46.90 10.24
N GLN A 826 31.28 45.99 9.78
CA GLN A 826 30.28 45.26 10.58
C GLN A 826 30.97 44.29 11.58
N GLU A 827 31.95 43.55 11.13
CA GLU A 827 32.74 42.63 11.93
C GLU A 827 33.56 43.37 13.00
N CYS A 828 34.17 44.50 12.62
CA CYS A 828 34.90 45.33 13.54
C CYS A 828 33.99 45.91 14.64
N GLN A 829 32.80 46.40 14.25
CA GLN A 829 31.82 46.91 15.21
C GLN A 829 31.35 45.80 16.17
N TYR A 830 31.11 44.59 15.66
CA TYR A 830 30.69 43.43 16.44
C TYR A 830 31.80 42.96 17.36
N ALA A 831 33.02 42.76 16.87
CA ALA A 831 34.14 42.24 17.61
C ALA A 831 34.64 43.19 18.72
N MET A 832 34.60 44.52 18.44
CA MET A 832 35.06 45.51 19.40
C MET A 832 34.02 45.88 20.47
N ASN A 833 32.80 45.35 20.37
CA ASN A 833 31.77 45.57 21.40
C ASN A 833 32.17 44.84 22.70
N PRO A 834 32.28 45.55 23.84
CA PRO A 834 32.68 44.94 25.11
C PRO A 834 31.75 43.84 25.61
N ALA A 835 30.49 43.80 25.14
CA ALA A 835 29.54 42.79 25.50
C ALA A 835 29.67 41.50 24.65
N THR A 836 30.47 41.52 23.59
CA THR A 836 30.72 40.36 22.74
C THR A 836 31.83 39.50 23.33
N HIS A 837 31.54 38.25 23.68
CA HIS A 837 32.49 37.31 24.28
C HIS A 837 32.34 35.92 23.67
N LEU A 838 33.34 35.09 23.88
CA LEU A 838 33.29 33.64 23.68
C LEU A 838 32.87 32.98 24.99
N ASP A 839 32.03 31.95 24.91
CA ASP A 839 31.63 31.23 26.13
C ASP A 839 32.85 30.60 26.79
N PHE A 840 33.70 29.92 26.02
CA PHE A 840 34.95 29.34 26.49
C PHE A 840 36.07 29.55 25.49
N LEU A 841 37.28 29.83 26.02
CA LEU A 841 38.51 29.83 25.24
C LEU A 841 39.53 28.94 25.90
N ILE A 842 39.97 27.89 25.25
CA ILE A 842 41.07 27.04 25.65
C ILE A 842 42.36 27.63 25.08
N TYR A 843 43.34 27.82 25.89
CA TYR A 843 44.61 28.47 25.54
C TYR A 843 45.83 27.77 26.16
N ASN A 844 46.99 27.93 25.56
CA ASN A 844 48.24 27.43 26.13
C ASN A 844 48.66 28.32 27.29
N ARG A 845 48.86 27.75 28.49
CA ARG A 845 49.25 28.49 29.74
C ARG A 845 50.53 29.26 29.61
N ILE A 846 51.52 28.70 28.86
CA ILE A 846 52.92 29.24 28.78
C ILE A 846 52.94 30.40 27.79
N GLY A 847 52.50 30.19 26.58
CA GLY A 847 52.52 31.16 25.50
C GLY A 847 51.31 32.08 25.40
N LYS A 848 50.26 31.86 26.23
CA LYS A 848 48.97 32.56 26.15
C LYS A 848 48.32 32.55 24.76
N LYS A 849 48.66 31.57 23.96
CA LYS A 849 48.16 31.41 22.60
C LYS A 849 46.77 30.73 22.63
N PRO A 850 45.76 31.29 21.98
CA PRO A 850 44.48 30.60 21.75
C PRO A 850 44.67 29.25 21.06
N VAL A 851 43.95 28.22 21.46
CA VAL A 851 43.97 26.87 20.92
C VAL A 851 42.62 26.48 20.35
N LEU A 852 41.55 26.68 21.11
CA LEU A 852 40.19 26.31 20.70
C LEU A 852 39.18 27.20 21.40
N ALA A 853 38.28 27.78 20.64
CA ALA A 853 37.10 28.47 21.16
C ALA A 853 35.89 27.51 21.16
N ILE A 854 35.03 27.61 22.16
CA ILE A 854 33.83 26.78 22.30
C ILE A 854 32.66 27.68 22.63
N GLU A 855 31.55 27.48 21.93
CA GLU A 855 30.25 28.11 22.13
C GLU A 855 29.21 27.07 22.49
N VAL A 856 28.27 27.40 23.38
CA VAL A 856 27.15 26.57 23.78
C VAL A 856 25.86 27.22 23.34
N ASP A 857 25.27 26.68 22.32
CA ASP A 857 24.10 27.25 21.64
C ASP A 857 22.82 26.57 22.15
N GLY A 858 21.92 27.37 22.73
CA GLY A 858 20.57 26.91 23.13
C GLY A 858 19.68 26.76 21.91
N TYR A 859 18.98 25.64 21.78
CA TYR A 859 18.16 25.29 20.60
C TYR A 859 17.12 26.35 20.20
N GLU A 860 16.50 27.05 21.14
CA GLU A 860 15.43 28.02 20.85
C GLU A 860 15.92 29.37 20.31
N TYR A 861 17.19 29.72 20.53
CA TYR A 861 17.72 31.03 20.21
C TYR A 861 18.38 31.14 18.83
N HIS A 862 18.67 30.03 18.15
CA HIS A 862 19.47 29.96 16.92
C HIS A 862 18.70 29.50 15.69
N LYS A 863 17.38 29.83 15.54
CA LYS A 863 16.62 29.59 14.30
C LYS A 863 17.16 30.50 13.19
N GLU A 864 17.26 29.95 11.96
CA GLU A 864 17.92 30.53 10.77
C GLU A 864 17.56 31.99 10.43
N ASP A 865 16.45 32.54 10.92
CA ASP A 865 15.96 33.89 10.62
C ASP A 865 16.07 34.91 11.80
N THR A 866 16.91 34.63 12.79
CA THR A 866 17.03 35.48 13.96
C THR A 866 18.22 36.44 13.87
N VAL A 867 18.15 37.58 14.59
CA VAL A 867 19.30 38.49 14.80
C VAL A 867 20.50 37.74 15.37
N GLN A 868 20.25 36.67 16.12
CA GLN A 868 21.31 35.84 16.73
C GLN A 868 22.06 35.04 15.67
N ALA A 869 21.35 34.42 14.70
CA ALA A 869 21.98 33.70 13.59
C ALA A 869 22.94 34.57 12.77
N SER A 870 22.59 35.84 12.56
CA SER A 870 23.47 36.79 11.89
C SER A 870 24.74 37.12 12.75
N ARG A 871 24.64 37.23 14.07
CA ARG A 871 25.76 37.41 14.99
C ARG A 871 26.67 36.20 15.01
N ASP A 872 26.11 35.01 14.99
CA ASP A 872 26.85 33.75 14.96
C ASP A 872 27.68 33.62 13.68
N LEU A 873 27.12 34.00 12.54
CA LEU A 873 27.87 34.04 11.27
C LEU A 873 29.04 35.01 11.32
N LEU A 874 28.86 36.22 11.91
CA LEU A 874 29.93 37.18 12.10
C LEU A 874 31.03 36.61 13.01
N LYS A 875 30.66 35.98 14.15
CA LYS A 875 31.61 35.36 15.08
C LYS A 875 32.39 34.24 14.39
N ASN A 876 31.71 33.36 13.64
CA ASN A 876 32.36 32.27 12.92
C ASN A 876 33.41 32.78 11.92
N HIS A 877 33.05 33.79 11.08
CA HIS A 877 33.97 34.37 10.11
C HIS A 877 35.15 35.09 10.76
N ILE A 878 34.93 35.81 11.89
CA ILE A 878 36.01 36.43 12.65
C ILE A 878 36.97 35.34 13.16
N MET A 879 36.49 34.26 13.72
CA MET A 879 37.34 33.20 14.25
C MET A 879 38.15 32.52 13.13
N GLU A 880 37.58 32.35 11.97
CA GLU A 880 38.27 31.86 10.76
C GLU A 880 39.39 32.80 10.31
N LEU A 881 39.13 34.12 10.21
CA LEU A 881 40.12 35.13 9.82
C LEU A 881 41.34 35.16 10.77
N TYR A 882 41.13 34.86 12.05
CA TYR A 882 42.20 34.82 13.06
C TYR A 882 42.79 33.42 13.25
N GLU A 883 42.40 32.44 12.41
CA GLU A 883 42.86 31.06 12.46
C GLU A 883 42.66 30.39 13.83
N ILE A 884 41.59 30.75 14.53
CA ILE A 884 41.22 30.14 15.83
C ILE A 884 40.08 29.13 15.59
N PRO A 885 40.31 27.85 15.81
CA PRO A 885 39.27 26.87 15.70
C PRO A 885 38.10 27.19 16.64
N LEU A 886 36.88 27.06 16.12
CA LEU A 886 35.64 27.27 16.87
C LEU A 886 34.78 26.02 16.81
N LEU A 887 34.41 25.47 17.98
CA LEU A 887 33.40 24.43 18.10
C LEU A 887 32.11 25.03 18.66
N ARG A 888 30.99 24.73 18.02
CA ARG A 888 29.68 25.08 18.54
C ARG A 888 28.92 23.82 18.93
N PHE A 889 28.35 23.82 20.11
CA PHE A 889 27.63 22.70 20.66
C PHE A 889 26.18 23.10 20.95
N MET A 890 25.28 22.53 20.16
CA MET A 890 23.86 22.65 20.44
C MET A 890 23.47 21.78 21.64
N THR A 891 22.62 22.28 22.53
CA THR A 891 22.21 21.56 23.75
C THR A 891 21.37 20.29 23.46
N ASN A 892 20.98 20.06 22.22
CA ASN A 892 20.30 18.84 21.77
C ASN A 892 21.20 17.91 20.93
N GLY A 893 22.51 18.25 20.81
CA GLY A 893 23.51 17.46 20.10
C GLY A 893 24.07 16.30 20.90
N SER A 894 25.20 15.76 20.44
CA SER A 894 25.95 14.69 21.13
C SER A 894 27.43 14.65 20.74
N GLY A 895 28.24 13.90 21.55
CA GLY A 895 29.64 13.66 21.26
C GLY A 895 30.54 14.84 21.51
N GLU A 896 30.23 15.70 22.49
CA GLU A 896 31.00 16.91 22.83
C GLU A 896 32.43 16.54 23.22
N ARG A 897 32.60 15.54 24.08
CA ARG A 897 33.90 15.07 24.57
C ARG A 897 34.81 14.65 23.42
N GLU A 898 34.32 13.82 22.53
CA GLU A 898 35.04 13.26 21.38
C GLU A 898 35.48 14.37 20.44
N LYS A 899 34.63 15.32 20.13
CA LYS A 899 34.92 16.46 19.25
C LYS A 899 35.95 17.40 19.86
N ILE A 900 35.89 17.68 21.17
CA ILE A 900 36.88 18.50 21.86
C ILE A 900 38.23 17.81 21.88
N VAL A 901 38.26 16.53 22.22
CA VAL A 901 39.50 15.73 22.26
C VAL A 901 40.14 15.66 20.88
N GLU A 902 39.38 15.35 19.82
CA GLU A 902 39.88 15.31 18.45
C GLU A 902 40.51 16.65 18.03
N MET A 903 39.91 17.76 18.43
CA MET A 903 40.42 19.06 18.09
C MET A 903 41.69 19.42 18.88
N LEU A 904 41.70 19.13 20.20
CA LEU A 904 42.85 19.36 21.03
C LEU A 904 44.06 18.49 20.65
N ASP A 905 43.81 17.28 20.16
CA ASP A 905 44.87 16.36 19.70
C ASP A 905 45.63 16.87 18.46
N LYS A 906 45.10 17.84 17.74
CA LYS A 906 45.77 18.49 16.61
C LYS A 906 46.81 19.54 17.10
N PHE A 907 46.70 19.97 18.36
CA PHE A 907 47.54 21.04 18.93
C PHE A 907 48.50 20.59 20.03
N VAL A 908 48.42 19.34 20.43
CA VAL A 908 49.28 18.70 21.44
C VAL A 908 50.07 17.55 20.82
#